data_d7293cd0cd948a10d0fa5f4e534444e7
#
_entry.id   d7293cd0cd948a10d0fa5f4e534444e7
#
_cell.length_a   1.000
_cell.length_b   1.000
_cell.length_c   1.000
_cell.angle_alpha   90.00
_cell.angle_beta   90.00
_cell.angle_gamma   90.00
#
_symmetry.space_group_name_H-M   'P 1'
#
loop_
_entity.id
_entity.type
_entity.pdbx_description
1 polymer ?
#
loop_
_entity_poly.entity_id
_entity_poly.type
_entity_poly.pdbx_seq_one_letter_code
_entity_poly.pdbx_strand_id
1 'polypeptide(L)'
;MADVQSTVSTAPGRRGVARLVCGRRSKWLVLLLWLVILVGSAPLAQKLTDAQDNDAQSWLPGSAESTQVLDISKDFRPETIPAVVIYAREGGLTVADRARIAKDVAQIKQLSAHGVRGTETRGPVLDKRPGPSAAQVYVPVTMDATGFERITPAVDSIRDATGTSVGDLKIHITGPGGTSADFSEAFSGIDSTLLLSALGIVIVILLFTYRSPSLLLVPVLSVVAALFTAQALIYLLAENAGLTVNGQSAGILTVLVFGAGTDYALLLVARYREELRRHEDRHEAMALALHRAGPAVLASGATVVLSMLMLLTAEMNSTRGLGPVAAIGVAVALLAMLTLFPALLVIFGRWIFWPLIPHMGSAEPTERGVWARTGQRIALRPRMIWTVTALALAVLSLGLMQLKAEGISNADSFTDKPDSIVGQEVSAEYFPAGAGDPLVIVANQGQGLEVRRAVASTDGVVRGSIGVPPNTKPAADGRVLFEATTTAPADSQAAKDTVDRVRDAVHAVDGADAKVGGGTAALLDMDRATAHDNKLVIPLVLVVVLLILCLLLRALVAPLLLIGTVVLSFAAALGISALAFRHLFDYAGESTDFPLFVFVFLVALGIDYNIFLTTRIREEAARQGTRPGVVTGLAATGAVITSAGLVLAGTFAALGTLPMVAFAEIGFAVAIGVLLDTFVVRSVLVTALFLDVGPKVWWPNKLSRSSASQPTPPTTDLSKSSPPEPKSSEPGHQSGSPEPKSSPAGD
;
A
#
# COMPACT_ATOMS: atom_id res chain seq x y z
N MET A 1 -33.17 -46.41 -9.05
CA MET A 1 -31.83 -46.00 -8.55
C MET A 1 -30.83 -46.45 -9.56
N ALA A 2 -30.48 -45.63 -10.49
CA ALA A 2 -29.47 -45.92 -11.51
C ALA A 2 -28.70 -44.66 -11.78
N ASP A 3 -27.40 -44.83 -11.81
CA ASP A 3 -26.32 -43.90 -12.01
C ASP A 3 -26.59 -42.80 -13.03
N VAL A 4 -26.48 -41.52 -12.59
CA VAL A 4 -26.16 -40.39 -13.47
C VAL A 4 -24.80 -39.86 -13.02
N GLN A 5 -23.75 -40.56 -13.37
CA GLN A 5 -22.39 -39.99 -13.41
C GLN A 5 -22.28 -39.07 -14.61
N SER A 6 -22.49 -37.76 -14.40
CA SER A 6 -22.19 -36.73 -15.38
C SER A 6 -20.66 -36.64 -15.56
N THR A 7 -20.18 -37.18 -16.66
CA THR A 7 -18.81 -37.00 -17.17
C THR A 7 -18.58 -35.52 -17.53
N VAL A 8 -18.03 -34.77 -16.59
CA VAL A 8 -17.41 -33.46 -16.88
C VAL A 8 -16.05 -33.74 -17.51
N SER A 9 -15.96 -33.68 -18.82
CA SER A 9 -14.71 -33.70 -19.57
C SER A 9 -13.85 -32.52 -19.18
N THR A 10 -12.86 -32.75 -18.36
CA THR A 10 -11.83 -31.74 -18.01
C THR A 10 -10.55 -32.03 -18.79
N ALA A 11 -10.04 -31.01 -19.50
CA ALA A 11 -8.80 -31.07 -20.27
C ALA A 11 -7.63 -31.63 -19.44
N PRO A 12 -6.85 -32.60 -19.95
CA PRO A 12 -5.87 -33.37 -19.18
C PRO A 12 -4.65 -32.56 -18.67
N GLY A 13 -4.36 -31.37 -19.24
CA GLY A 13 -3.18 -30.58 -18.89
C GLY A 13 -3.23 -29.88 -17.52
N ARG A 14 -4.37 -29.40 -17.07
CA ARG A 14 -4.49 -28.65 -15.80
C ARG A 14 -4.51 -29.51 -14.55
N ARG A 15 -4.91 -30.77 -14.63
CA ARG A 15 -4.79 -31.74 -13.52
C ARG A 15 -3.35 -32.13 -13.22
N GLY A 16 -2.43 -32.00 -14.21
CA GLY A 16 -1.02 -32.32 -14.07
C GLY A 16 -0.28 -31.41 -13.09
N VAL A 17 -0.45 -30.07 -13.19
CA VAL A 17 0.27 -29.10 -12.35
C VAL A 17 -0.14 -29.21 -10.88
N ALA A 18 -1.44 -29.29 -10.58
CA ALA A 18 -1.91 -29.45 -9.20
C ALA A 18 -1.43 -30.76 -8.55
N ARG A 19 -1.34 -31.85 -9.32
CA ARG A 19 -0.76 -33.12 -8.85
C ARG A 19 0.75 -33.06 -8.67
N LEU A 20 1.46 -32.24 -9.47
CA LEU A 20 2.89 -31.98 -9.30
C LEU A 20 3.20 -31.30 -7.97
N VAL A 21 2.39 -30.34 -7.55
CA VAL A 21 2.57 -29.63 -6.28
C VAL A 21 2.14 -30.48 -5.07
N CYS A 22 0.97 -31.16 -5.16
CA CYS A 22 0.31 -31.83 -4.04
C CYS A 22 0.52 -33.35 -4.00
N GLY A 23 1.32 -33.93 -4.89
CA GLY A 23 1.54 -35.37 -4.98
C GLY A 23 2.27 -35.95 -3.77
N ARG A 24 2.14 -37.27 -3.55
CA ARG A 24 2.73 -37.94 -2.38
C ARG A 24 4.25 -37.80 -2.25
N ARG A 25 4.98 -37.73 -3.38
CA ARG A 25 6.44 -37.56 -3.42
C ARG A 25 6.83 -36.12 -3.80
N SER A 26 6.12 -35.53 -4.74
CA SER A 26 6.46 -34.20 -5.29
C SER A 26 6.33 -33.06 -4.28
N LYS A 27 5.45 -33.16 -3.28
CA LYS A 27 5.38 -32.18 -2.18
C LYS A 27 6.72 -31.99 -1.44
N TRP A 28 7.51 -33.07 -1.29
CA TRP A 28 8.82 -33.00 -0.67
C TRP A 28 9.85 -32.32 -1.59
N LEU A 29 9.73 -32.53 -2.91
CA LEU A 29 10.56 -31.81 -3.89
C LEU A 29 10.25 -30.31 -3.89
N VAL A 30 8.98 -29.94 -3.81
CA VAL A 30 8.57 -28.52 -3.69
C VAL A 30 9.12 -27.92 -2.40
N LEU A 31 8.99 -28.62 -1.28
CA LEU A 31 9.54 -28.16 0.00
C LEU A 31 11.07 -28.00 -0.06
N LEU A 32 11.77 -28.98 -0.62
CA LEU A 32 13.23 -28.91 -0.78
C LEU A 32 13.64 -27.75 -1.68
N LEU A 33 12.93 -27.54 -2.79
CA LEU A 33 13.20 -26.41 -3.70
C LEU A 33 13.05 -25.08 -2.96
N TRP A 34 11.96 -24.90 -2.21
CA TRP A 34 11.75 -23.67 -1.45
C TRP A 34 12.76 -23.51 -0.30
N LEU A 35 13.19 -24.61 0.32
CA LEU A 35 14.24 -24.55 1.33
C LEU A 35 15.57 -24.08 0.71
N VAL A 36 15.94 -24.59 -0.45
CA VAL A 36 17.15 -24.15 -1.20
C VAL A 36 17.04 -22.70 -1.58
N ILE A 37 15.86 -22.26 -2.10
CA ILE A 37 15.60 -20.86 -2.42
C ILE A 37 15.75 -19.99 -1.17
N LEU A 38 15.15 -20.38 -0.04
CA LEU A 38 15.19 -19.63 1.21
C LEU A 38 16.61 -19.50 1.77
N VAL A 39 17.39 -20.59 1.76
CA VAL A 39 18.80 -20.57 2.20
C VAL A 39 19.65 -19.64 1.33
N GLY A 40 19.39 -19.62 0.00
CA GLY A 40 20.10 -18.73 -0.92
C GLY A 40 19.60 -17.29 -0.84
N SER A 41 18.31 -17.06 -0.58
CA SER A 41 17.72 -15.72 -0.57
C SER A 41 17.91 -14.97 0.76
N ALA A 42 17.96 -15.68 1.90
CA ALA A 42 18.04 -15.01 3.21
C ALA A 42 19.26 -14.07 3.37
N PRO A 43 20.50 -14.44 3.01
CA PRO A 43 21.64 -13.52 3.09
C PRO A 43 21.57 -12.37 2.06
N LEU A 44 20.93 -12.59 0.89
CA LEU A 44 20.77 -11.56 -0.12
C LEU A 44 19.64 -10.57 0.26
N ALA A 45 18.60 -11.05 0.91
CA ALA A 45 17.51 -10.21 1.40
C ALA A 45 17.99 -9.17 2.41
N GLN A 46 18.95 -9.53 3.27
CA GLN A 46 19.53 -8.60 4.25
C GLN A 46 20.34 -7.46 3.58
N LYS A 47 20.89 -7.71 2.39
CA LYS A 47 21.63 -6.70 1.64
C LYS A 47 20.73 -5.71 0.91
N LEU A 48 19.40 -5.94 0.85
CA LEU A 48 18.50 -5.01 0.21
C LEU A 48 18.48 -3.65 0.92
N THR A 49 18.60 -3.63 2.24
CA THR A 49 18.67 -2.38 3.02
C THR A 49 19.91 -1.56 2.64
N ASP A 50 21.05 -2.21 2.45
CA ASP A 50 22.31 -1.56 2.03
C ASP A 50 22.24 -1.06 0.56
N ALA A 51 21.38 -1.65 -0.26
CA ALA A 51 21.18 -1.29 -1.67
C ALA A 51 20.03 -0.28 -1.89
N GLN A 52 19.42 0.22 -0.82
CA GLN A 52 18.39 1.27 -0.92
C GLN A 52 19.07 2.60 -1.29
N ASP A 53 18.56 3.21 -2.34
CA ASP A 53 18.93 4.56 -2.76
C ASP A 53 17.87 5.54 -2.23
N ASN A 54 18.23 6.26 -1.18
CA ASN A 54 17.38 7.29 -0.56
C ASN A 54 17.85 8.72 -0.89
N ASP A 55 18.77 8.87 -1.85
CA ASP A 55 19.22 10.17 -2.32
C ASP A 55 18.08 10.96 -2.99
N ALA A 56 18.20 12.30 -2.98
CA ALA A 56 17.17 13.16 -3.56
C ALA A 56 16.83 12.82 -5.03
N GLN A 57 17.81 12.35 -5.81
CA GLN A 57 17.61 11.93 -7.20
C GLN A 57 16.71 10.71 -7.36
N SER A 58 16.74 9.78 -6.39
CA SER A 58 15.89 8.58 -6.41
C SER A 58 14.41 8.89 -6.17
N TRP A 59 14.11 10.08 -5.63
CA TRP A 59 12.75 10.55 -5.36
C TRP A 59 12.25 11.49 -6.45
N LEU A 60 13.11 12.41 -6.92
CA LEU A 60 12.74 13.49 -7.83
C LEU A 60 12.41 13.01 -9.24
N PRO A 61 11.60 13.77 -10.01
CA PRO A 61 11.42 13.49 -11.43
C PRO A 61 12.74 13.65 -12.18
N GLY A 62 13.15 12.64 -12.94
CA GLY A 62 14.44 12.65 -13.64
C GLY A 62 14.60 13.77 -14.68
N SER A 63 13.49 14.25 -15.26
CA SER A 63 13.44 15.32 -16.28
C SER A 63 13.33 16.72 -15.68
N ALA A 64 13.06 16.87 -14.37
CA ALA A 64 12.80 18.14 -13.74
C ALA A 64 14.02 19.08 -13.76
N GLU A 65 13.75 20.38 -13.83
CA GLU A 65 14.79 21.41 -13.84
C GLU A 65 15.60 21.40 -12.56
N SER A 66 14.97 21.21 -11.42
CA SER A 66 15.64 21.08 -10.12
C SER A 66 16.60 19.90 -10.07
N THR A 67 16.24 18.77 -10.66
CA THR A 67 17.10 17.57 -10.74
C THR A 67 18.32 17.84 -11.65
N GLN A 68 18.11 18.52 -12.78
CA GLN A 68 19.22 18.92 -13.67
C GLN A 68 20.18 19.87 -12.98
N VAL A 69 19.66 20.87 -12.20
CA VAL A 69 20.49 21.77 -11.41
C VAL A 69 21.29 21.02 -10.34
N LEU A 70 20.67 20.03 -9.69
CA LEU A 70 21.35 19.20 -8.71
C LEU A 70 22.56 18.47 -9.34
N ASP A 71 22.38 17.88 -10.53
CA ASP A 71 23.45 17.22 -11.27
C ASP A 71 24.56 18.19 -11.69
N ILE A 72 24.21 19.31 -12.27
CA ILE A 72 25.16 20.32 -12.71
C ILE A 72 25.94 20.92 -11.52
N SER A 73 25.28 21.06 -10.37
CA SER A 73 25.89 21.64 -9.16
C SER A 73 27.09 20.82 -8.63
N LYS A 74 27.15 19.52 -8.93
CA LYS A 74 28.27 18.63 -8.54
C LYS A 74 29.61 19.07 -9.15
N ASP A 75 29.56 19.68 -10.32
CA ASP A 75 30.77 20.18 -11.01
C ASP A 75 31.36 21.42 -10.33
N PHE A 76 30.54 22.20 -9.64
CA PHE A 76 30.94 23.42 -8.95
C PHE A 76 31.45 23.20 -7.55
N ARG A 77 30.89 22.26 -6.85
CA ARG A 77 31.26 21.92 -5.45
C ARG A 77 30.94 20.47 -5.13
N PRO A 78 31.70 19.84 -4.21
CA PRO A 78 31.29 18.58 -3.65
C PRO A 78 29.86 18.72 -3.10
N GLU A 79 29.04 17.74 -3.31
CA GLU A 79 27.70 17.72 -2.76
C GLU A 79 27.78 17.77 -1.22
N THR A 80 27.38 18.90 -0.65
CA THR A 80 27.35 19.11 0.80
C THR A 80 26.01 19.72 1.19
N ILE A 81 25.44 19.22 2.26
CA ILE A 81 24.26 19.82 2.89
C ILE A 81 24.66 20.47 4.22
N PRO A 82 24.16 21.66 4.56
CA PRO A 82 24.46 22.27 5.83
C PRO A 82 23.61 21.67 6.96
N ALA A 83 24.26 21.18 8.01
CA ALA A 83 23.64 21.05 9.33
C ALA A 83 23.79 22.40 10.04
N VAL A 84 22.69 22.93 10.58
CA VAL A 84 22.66 24.26 11.22
C VAL A 84 22.48 24.08 12.71
N VAL A 85 23.50 24.42 13.50
CA VAL A 85 23.37 24.45 14.96
C VAL A 85 22.79 25.81 15.35
N ILE A 86 21.61 25.82 15.98
CA ILE A 86 20.94 27.01 16.52
C ILE A 86 21.12 27.07 18.02
N TYR A 87 21.59 28.20 18.51
CA TYR A 87 21.65 28.56 19.91
C TYR A 87 20.65 29.70 20.16
N ALA A 88 19.75 29.56 21.11
CA ALA A 88 18.77 30.59 21.40
C ALA A 88 18.53 30.71 22.92
N ARG A 89 18.37 31.96 23.40
CA ARG A 89 18.01 32.26 24.79
C ARG A 89 16.99 33.38 24.82
N GLU A 90 15.88 33.17 25.46
CA GLU A 90 14.92 34.24 25.75
C GLU A 90 15.58 35.32 26.61
N GLY A 91 15.51 36.58 26.17
CA GLY A 91 16.11 37.73 26.88
C GLY A 91 17.57 38.06 26.50
N GLY A 92 18.17 37.34 25.55
CA GLY A 92 19.47 37.64 24.98
C GLY A 92 20.59 36.71 25.42
N LEU A 93 21.55 36.50 24.51
CA LEU A 93 22.73 35.67 24.74
C LEU A 93 23.68 36.34 25.74
N THR A 94 23.96 35.69 26.84
CA THR A 94 24.91 36.13 27.87
C THR A 94 26.37 36.03 27.38
N VAL A 95 27.28 36.63 28.14
CA VAL A 95 28.74 36.50 27.88
C VAL A 95 29.18 35.02 28.00
N ALA A 96 28.59 34.27 28.96
CA ALA A 96 28.88 32.86 29.16
C ALA A 96 28.41 32.02 27.96
N ASP A 97 27.21 32.33 27.41
CA ASP A 97 26.67 31.65 26.22
C ASP A 97 27.58 31.86 25.00
N ARG A 98 28.03 33.10 24.77
CA ARG A 98 28.94 33.40 23.66
C ARG A 98 30.30 32.69 23.81
N ALA A 99 30.80 32.59 25.04
CA ALA A 99 32.03 31.81 25.30
C ALA A 99 31.82 30.31 25.04
N ARG A 100 30.65 29.77 25.44
CA ARG A 100 30.23 28.40 25.13
C ARG A 100 30.13 28.17 23.61
N ILE A 101 29.43 29.01 22.88
CA ILE A 101 29.30 28.93 21.42
C ILE A 101 30.66 28.94 20.75
N ALA A 102 31.57 29.83 21.17
CA ALA A 102 32.94 29.87 20.63
C ALA A 102 33.71 28.58 20.88
N LYS A 103 33.55 27.97 22.08
CA LYS A 103 34.12 26.67 22.41
C LYS A 103 33.57 25.56 21.53
N ASP A 104 32.25 25.48 21.41
CA ASP A 104 31.57 24.46 20.61
C ASP A 104 31.96 24.57 19.13
N VAL A 105 32.02 25.78 18.57
CA VAL A 105 32.53 26.03 17.19
C VAL A 105 33.98 25.56 17.03
N ALA A 106 34.84 25.78 18.04
CA ALA A 106 36.21 25.29 17.99
C ALA A 106 36.29 23.75 18.00
N GLN A 107 35.40 23.08 18.73
CA GLN A 107 35.27 21.61 18.73
C GLN A 107 34.76 21.10 17.39
N ILE A 108 33.69 21.69 16.86
CA ILE A 108 33.12 21.34 15.54
C ILE A 108 34.19 21.46 14.44
N LYS A 109 35.02 22.52 14.47
CA LYS A 109 36.10 22.71 13.48
C LYS A 109 37.13 21.60 13.46
N GLN A 110 37.21 20.80 14.50
CA GLN A 110 38.14 19.65 14.58
C GLN A 110 37.47 18.35 14.09
N LEU A 111 36.16 18.33 13.87
CA LEU A 111 35.43 17.17 13.36
C LEU A 111 35.76 16.92 11.89
N SER A 112 36.05 15.66 11.57
CA SER A 112 36.24 15.17 10.20
C SER A 112 35.65 13.78 9.99
N ALA A 113 35.02 13.23 11.02
CA ALA A 113 34.36 11.92 10.95
C ALA A 113 33.04 12.00 10.18
N HIS A 114 32.63 10.89 9.58
CA HIS A 114 31.30 10.69 8.93
C HIS A 114 30.95 11.76 7.86
N GLY A 115 31.95 12.35 7.21
CA GLY A 115 31.74 13.37 6.18
C GLY A 115 31.55 14.79 6.70
N VAL A 116 31.70 15.05 8.02
CA VAL A 116 31.68 16.38 8.59
C VAL A 116 32.87 17.19 8.08
N ARG A 117 32.61 18.36 7.47
CA ARG A 117 33.68 19.29 7.05
C ARG A 117 33.87 20.38 8.09
N GLY A 118 34.34 19.98 9.26
CA GLY A 118 34.49 20.88 10.40
C GLY A 118 35.33 22.13 10.10
N THR A 119 36.39 22.03 9.33
CA THR A 119 37.26 23.16 8.93
C THR A 119 36.54 24.21 8.07
N GLU A 120 35.44 23.83 7.41
CA GLU A 120 34.59 24.71 6.58
C GLU A 120 33.43 25.32 7.35
N THR A 121 33.32 25.02 8.66
CA THR A 121 32.26 25.57 9.55
C THR A 121 32.27 27.09 9.56
N ARG A 122 31.07 27.66 9.40
CA ARG A 122 30.85 29.12 9.36
C ARG A 122 29.99 29.56 10.53
N GLY A 123 30.26 30.77 10.98
CA GLY A 123 29.55 31.36 12.11
C GLY A 123 30.44 31.44 13.36
N PRO A 124 29.87 31.85 14.50
CA PRO A 124 28.46 32.09 14.74
C PRO A 124 27.90 33.34 14.00
N VAL A 125 26.76 33.20 13.35
CA VAL A 125 25.99 34.32 12.79
C VAL A 125 24.94 34.70 13.83
N LEU A 126 25.04 35.93 14.34
CA LEU A 126 24.12 36.44 15.37
C LEU A 126 22.87 37.03 14.69
N ASP A 127 21.74 36.98 15.38
CA ASP A 127 20.55 37.70 14.95
C ASP A 127 20.79 39.20 14.93
N LYS A 128 19.97 39.95 14.16
CA LYS A 128 20.15 41.42 13.94
C LYS A 128 19.49 42.29 15.03
N ARG A 129 19.02 41.71 16.13
CA ARG A 129 18.35 42.45 17.22
C ARG A 129 19.39 43.21 18.08
N PRO A 130 19.04 44.37 18.64
CA PRO A 130 19.86 44.97 19.66
C PRO A 130 19.93 44.08 20.90
N GLY A 131 21.11 43.45 21.16
CA GLY A 131 21.24 42.38 22.13
C GLY A 131 20.83 41.03 21.57
N PRO A 132 21.70 40.41 20.74
CA PRO A 132 21.38 39.17 20.04
C PRO A 132 20.90 38.07 21.00
N SER A 133 19.78 37.43 20.66
CA SER A 133 19.14 36.36 21.42
C SER A 133 19.41 34.99 20.80
N ALA A 134 19.89 34.94 19.55
CA ALA A 134 20.23 33.70 18.87
C ALA A 134 21.51 33.77 18.04
N ALA A 135 22.09 32.60 17.82
CA ALA A 135 23.25 32.42 16.96
C ALA A 135 23.12 31.14 16.13
N GLN A 136 23.47 31.21 14.84
CA GLN A 136 23.53 30.05 13.93
C GLN A 136 24.98 29.70 13.58
N VAL A 137 25.26 28.40 13.54
CA VAL A 137 26.54 27.85 13.07
C VAL A 137 26.24 26.85 11.96
N TYR A 138 26.82 27.08 10.78
CA TYR A 138 26.60 26.24 9.60
C TYR A 138 27.75 25.25 9.48
N VAL A 139 27.46 23.97 9.54
CA VAL A 139 28.40 22.86 9.46
C VAL A 139 28.16 22.08 8.18
N PRO A 140 29.00 22.16 7.14
CA PRO A 140 28.83 21.40 5.92
C PRO A 140 29.07 19.90 6.18
N VAL A 141 28.19 19.05 5.71
CA VAL A 141 28.32 17.59 5.71
C VAL A 141 28.35 17.11 4.27
N THR A 142 29.31 16.28 3.91
CA THR A 142 29.42 15.72 2.55
C THR A 142 28.34 14.70 2.29
N MET A 143 27.63 14.85 1.16
CA MET A 143 26.71 13.86 0.61
C MET A 143 27.42 13.17 -0.56
N ASP A 144 27.84 11.94 -0.39
CA ASP A 144 28.30 11.06 -1.46
C ASP A 144 27.25 9.96 -1.67
N ALA A 145 27.52 8.98 -2.52
CA ALA A 145 26.62 7.87 -2.78
C ALA A 145 26.20 7.07 -1.52
N THR A 146 26.89 7.26 -0.39
CA THR A 146 26.55 6.68 0.92
C THR A 146 26.12 7.76 1.93
N GLY A 147 25.86 8.98 1.45
CA GLY A 147 25.68 10.18 2.28
C GLY A 147 24.47 10.11 3.17
N PHE A 148 23.39 9.48 2.71
CA PHE A 148 22.16 9.34 3.50
C PHE A 148 22.39 8.44 4.74
N GLU A 149 23.19 7.40 4.64
CA GLU A 149 23.55 6.55 5.78
C GLU A 149 24.49 7.24 6.77
N ARG A 150 25.33 8.16 6.28
CA ARG A 150 26.32 8.86 7.10
C ARG A 150 25.78 10.12 7.76
N ILE A 151 24.63 10.62 7.30
CA ILE A 151 24.09 11.90 7.77
C ILE A 151 23.74 11.85 9.26
N THR A 152 23.11 10.78 9.72
CA THR A 152 22.76 10.61 11.14
C THR A 152 24.02 10.54 12.02
N PRO A 153 25.05 9.68 11.75
CA PRO A 153 26.30 9.69 12.49
C PRO A 153 27.06 11.02 12.42
N ALA A 154 26.93 11.77 11.30
CA ALA A 154 27.54 13.09 11.16
C ALA A 154 26.88 14.11 12.11
N VAL A 155 25.55 14.15 12.11
CA VAL A 155 24.75 15.03 12.98
C VAL A 155 24.97 14.65 14.45
N ASP A 156 25.03 13.36 14.77
CA ASP A 156 25.35 12.89 16.12
C ASP A 156 26.74 13.36 16.58
N SER A 157 27.74 13.29 15.69
CA SER A 157 29.06 13.82 16.00
C SER A 157 29.05 15.32 16.28
N ILE A 158 28.20 16.09 15.59
CA ILE A 158 28.01 17.52 15.84
C ILE A 158 27.28 17.71 17.18
N ARG A 159 26.23 16.91 17.46
CA ARG A 159 25.47 16.93 18.72
C ARG A 159 26.36 16.61 19.92
N ASP A 160 27.26 15.65 19.81
CA ASP A 160 28.22 15.31 20.84
C ASP A 160 29.20 16.45 21.12
N ALA A 161 29.61 17.18 20.08
CA ALA A 161 30.53 18.35 20.20
C ALA A 161 29.86 19.58 20.81
N THR A 162 28.54 19.78 20.60
CA THR A 162 27.79 20.92 21.13
C THR A 162 27.15 20.61 22.48
N GLY A 163 26.86 19.33 22.72
CA GLY A 163 26.10 18.87 23.86
C GLY A 163 24.62 19.26 23.77
N THR A 164 23.91 19.03 24.86
CA THR A 164 22.47 19.36 25.00
C THR A 164 22.25 20.79 25.51
N SER A 165 21.00 21.25 25.42
CA SER A 165 20.56 22.51 26.05
C SER A 165 20.94 22.59 27.53
N VAL A 166 21.41 23.76 27.98
CA VAL A 166 21.87 23.98 29.36
C VAL A 166 21.18 25.20 29.97
N GLY A 167 20.40 24.98 31.00
CA GLY A 167 19.55 26.01 31.61
C GLY A 167 18.60 26.60 30.56
N ASP A 168 18.60 27.92 30.42
CA ASP A 168 17.73 28.61 29.44
C ASP A 168 18.35 28.70 28.03
N LEU A 169 19.58 28.23 27.81
CA LEU A 169 20.20 28.18 26.48
C LEU A 169 19.70 26.92 25.76
N LYS A 170 18.87 27.10 24.76
CA LYS A 170 18.38 26.06 23.87
C LYS A 170 19.42 25.81 22.77
N ILE A 171 19.74 24.56 22.49
CA ILE A 171 20.66 24.14 21.45
C ILE A 171 19.98 23.06 20.63
N HIS A 172 19.80 23.30 19.32
CA HIS A 172 19.18 22.36 18.39
C HIS A 172 20.01 22.26 17.10
N ILE A 173 19.93 21.11 16.42
CA ILE A 173 20.55 20.92 15.11
C ILE A 173 19.46 20.83 14.07
N THR A 174 19.43 21.79 13.14
CA THR A 174 18.39 21.96 12.13
C THR A 174 19.00 22.18 10.75
N GLY A 175 18.24 22.74 9.82
CA GLY A 175 18.63 22.90 8.41
C GLY A 175 18.57 21.60 7.63
N PRO A 176 18.88 21.63 6.32
CA PRO A 176 18.77 20.44 5.47
C PRO A 176 19.50 19.21 6.02
N GLY A 177 20.68 19.39 6.63
CA GLY A 177 21.45 18.29 7.24
C GLY A 177 20.76 17.68 8.46
N GLY A 178 20.24 18.52 9.38
CA GLY A 178 19.50 18.06 10.55
C GLY A 178 18.23 17.32 10.17
N THR A 179 17.43 17.90 9.27
CA THR A 179 16.18 17.29 8.79
C THR A 179 16.44 15.97 8.06
N SER A 180 17.48 15.91 7.20
CA SER A 180 17.85 14.64 6.53
C SER A 180 18.31 13.56 7.51
N ALA A 181 18.97 13.93 8.61
CA ALA A 181 19.35 12.97 9.65
C ALA A 181 18.12 12.40 10.36
N ASP A 182 17.15 13.24 10.72
CA ASP A 182 15.91 12.79 11.36
C ASP A 182 15.07 11.93 10.42
N PHE A 183 15.00 12.26 9.11
CA PHE A 183 14.40 11.38 8.10
C PHE A 183 15.15 10.04 8.00
N SER A 184 16.49 10.05 7.93
CA SER A 184 17.29 8.83 7.89
C SER A 184 17.07 7.95 9.12
N GLU A 185 16.98 8.55 10.31
CA GLU A 185 16.66 7.85 11.55
C GLU A 185 15.25 7.27 11.52
N ALA A 186 14.25 8.01 11.04
CA ALA A 186 12.89 7.54 10.87
C ALA A 186 12.81 6.33 9.92
N PHE A 187 13.65 6.29 8.88
CA PHE A 187 13.72 5.17 7.95
C PHE A 187 14.56 3.99 8.47
N SER A 188 15.55 4.21 9.32
CA SER A 188 16.50 3.18 9.76
C SER A 188 15.86 2.00 10.52
N GLY A 189 14.74 2.23 11.18
CA GLY A 189 14.00 1.21 11.94
C GLY A 189 12.80 0.61 11.21
N ILE A 190 12.48 1.11 10.01
CA ILE A 190 11.23 0.77 9.30
C ILE A 190 11.10 -0.72 9.05
N ASP A 191 12.13 -1.37 8.50
CA ASP A 191 12.07 -2.77 8.08
C ASP A 191 11.73 -3.71 9.23
N SER A 192 12.38 -3.54 10.39
CA SER A 192 12.13 -4.39 11.55
C SER A 192 10.81 -4.06 12.26
N THR A 193 10.49 -2.78 12.43
CA THR A 193 9.26 -2.32 13.10
C THR A 193 8.04 -2.70 12.29
N LEU A 194 8.04 -2.46 10.97
CA LEU A 194 6.95 -2.87 10.09
C LEU A 194 6.80 -4.39 10.03
N LEU A 195 7.92 -5.11 9.90
CA LEU A 195 7.87 -6.58 9.86
C LEU A 195 7.22 -7.15 11.13
N LEU A 196 7.66 -6.69 12.31
CA LEU A 196 7.13 -7.16 13.58
C LEU A 196 5.68 -6.72 13.81
N SER A 197 5.34 -5.49 13.47
CA SER A 197 3.98 -4.96 13.61
C SER A 197 3.01 -5.68 12.66
N ALA A 198 3.35 -5.78 11.37
CA ALA A 198 2.54 -6.49 10.39
C ALA A 198 2.39 -7.98 10.75
N LEU A 199 3.49 -8.64 11.15
CA LEU A 199 3.47 -10.03 11.59
C LEU A 199 2.58 -10.22 12.82
N GLY A 200 2.70 -9.35 13.82
CA GLY A 200 1.89 -9.38 15.06
C GLY A 200 0.39 -9.23 14.76
N ILE A 201 0.03 -8.24 13.93
CA ILE A 201 -1.35 -7.99 13.51
C ILE A 201 -1.91 -9.18 12.74
N VAL A 202 -1.15 -9.70 11.75
CA VAL A 202 -1.55 -10.88 10.97
C VAL A 202 -1.76 -12.09 11.88
N ILE A 203 -0.85 -12.35 12.82
CA ILE A 203 -0.98 -13.45 13.79
C ILE A 203 -2.27 -13.33 14.57
N VAL A 204 -2.55 -12.15 15.13
CA VAL A 204 -3.76 -11.92 15.94
C VAL A 204 -5.02 -12.15 15.10
N ILE A 205 -5.10 -11.55 13.91
CA ILE A 205 -6.32 -11.65 13.08
C ILE A 205 -6.50 -13.08 12.54
N LEU A 206 -5.41 -13.74 12.09
CA LEU A 206 -5.50 -15.13 11.63
C LEU A 206 -5.88 -16.09 12.75
N LEU A 207 -5.44 -15.85 13.98
CA LEU A 207 -5.83 -16.66 15.14
C LEU A 207 -7.36 -16.56 15.39
N PHE A 208 -7.93 -15.36 15.33
CA PHE A 208 -9.37 -15.16 15.43
C PHE A 208 -10.14 -15.80 14.27
N THR A 209 -9.60 -15.70 13.05
CA THR A 209 -10.23 -16.19 11.83
C THR A 209 -10.21 -17.70 11.71
N TYR A 210 -9.04 -18.30 11.88
CA TYR A 210 -8.87 -19.75 11.75
C TYR A 210 -9.30 -20.52 12.98
N ARG A 211 -9.23 -19.89 14.15
CA ARG A 211 -9.47 -20.55 15.46
C ARG A 211 -8.61 -21.81 15.61
N SER A 212 -7.42 -21.79 15.03
CA SER A 212 -6.47 -22.91 15.00
C SER A 212 -5.04 -22.36 15.05
N PRO A 213 -4.32 -22.51 16.17
CA PRO A 213 -2.95 -22.03 16.30
C PRO A 213 -1.98 -22.76 15.36
N SER A 214 -2.20 -24.05 15.09
CA SER A 214 -1.36 -24.82 14.20
C SER A 214 -1.50 -24.39 12.73
N LEU A 215 -2.72 -24.02 12.30
CA LEU A 215 -2.97 -23.55 10.95
C LEU A 215 -2.33 -22.19 10.68
N LEU A 216 -2.19 -21.35 11.70
CA LEU A 216 -1.56 -20.03 11.62
C LEU A 216 -0.11 -20.10 11.10
N LEU A 217 0.66 -21.10 11.52
CA LEU A 217 2.10 -21.20 11.19
C LEU A 217 2.36 -21.35 9.69
N VAL A 218 1.48 -22.04 8.95
CA VAL A 218 1.75 -22.37 7.54
C VAL A 218 1.64 -21.13 6.63
N PRO A 219 0.59 -20.28 6.70
CA PRO A 219 0.57 -19.02 5.97
C PRO A 219 1.75 -18.12 6.33
N VAL A 220 2.02 -17.95 7.62
CA VAL A 220 3.11 -17.08 8.10
C VAL A 220 4.46 -17.52 7.54
N LEU A 221 4.81 -18.82 7.67
CA LEU A 221 6.05 -19.34 7.11
C LEU A 221 6.13 -19.16 5.59
N SER A 222 5.01 -19.35 4.88
CA SER A 222 4.98 -19.19 3.43
C SER A 222 5.13 -17.72 2.99
N VAL A 223 4.53 -16.79 3.74
CA VAL A 223 4.66 -15.34 3.47
C VAL A 223 6.07 -14.86 3.78
N VAL A 224 6.67 -15.29 4.89
CA VAL A 224 8.06 -14.94 5.25
C VAL A 224 9.04 -15.46 4.20
N ALA A 225 8.84 -16.71 3.74
CA ALA A 225 9.66 -17.27 2.66
C ALA A 225 9.49 -16.48 1.34
N ALA A 226 8.27 -16.03 1.04
CA ALA A 226 8.00 -15.18 -0.12
C ALA A 226 8.68 -13.83 0.01
N LEU A 227 8.61 -13.18 1.18
CA LEU A 227 9.23 -11.88 1.43
C LEU A 227 10.75 -11.93 1.23
N PHE A 228 11.44 -12.86 1.88
CA PHE A 228 12.90 -13.00 1.71
C PHE A 228 13.29 -13.32 0.26
N THR A 229 12.48 -14.11 -0.44
CA THR A 229 12.73 -14.42 -1.86
C THR A 229 12.50 -13.17 -2.74
N ALA A 230 11.46 -12.38 -2.46
CA ALA A 230 11.18 -11.14 -3.18
C ALA A 230 12.28 -10.10 -2.93
N GLN A 231 12.68 -9.89 -1.67
CA GLN A 231 13.76 -8.98 -1.31
C GLN A 231 15.08 -9.36 -1.97
N ALA A 232 15.44 -10.65 -1.97
CA ALA A 232 16.65 -11.13 -2.64
C ALA A 232 16.60 -10.88 -4.15
N LEU A 233 15.45 -11.12 -4.80
CA LEU A 233 15.31 -10.89 -6.23
C LEU A 233 15.38 -9.40 -6.57
N ILE A 234 14.76 -8.55 -5.75
CA ILE A 234 14.80 -7.09 -5.89
C ILE A 234 16.24 -6.59 -5.70
N TYR A 235 16.97 -7.08 -4.69
CA TYR A 235 18.39 -6.77 -4.50
C TYR A 235 19.22 -7.10 -5.75
N LEU A 236 19.04 -8.30 -6.30
CA LEU A 236 19.77 -8.72 -7.51
C LEU A 236 19.44 -7.83 -8.73
N LEU A 237 18.20 -7.36 -8.83
CA LEU A 237 17.79 -6.46 -9.91
C LEU A 237 18.30 -5.02 -9.66
N ALA A 238 18.34 -4.57 -8.42
CA ALA A 238 18.93 -3.28 -8.07
C ALA A 238 20.43 -3.25 -8.46
N GLU A 239 21.17 -4.28 -8.07
CA GLU A 239 22.62 -4.37 -8.32
C GLU A 239 23.00 -4.57 -9.78
N ASN A 240 22.21 -5.37 -10.55
CA ASN A 240 22.61 -5.80 -11.89
C ASN A 240 21.76 -5.19 -13.02
N ALA A 241 20.58 -4.63 -12.73
CA ALA A 241 19.64 -4.12 -13.74
C ALA A 241 19.22 -2.67 -13.48
N GLY A 242 19.81 -1.98 -12.49
CA GLY A 242 19.54 -0.57 -12.20
C GLY A 242 18.11 -0.31 -11.69
N LEU A 243 17.50 -1.29 -10.98
CA LEU A 243 16.22 -1.08 -10.33
C LEU A 243 16.41 -0.17 -9.11
N THR A 244 15.82 1.01 -9.13
CA THR A 244 15.83 1.93 -7.99
C THR A 244 14.91 1.43 -6.89
N VAL A 245 15.44 1.29 -5.68
CA VAL A 245 14.69 0.87 -4.48
C VAL A 245 14.96 1.88 -3.38
N ASN A 246 13.94 2.45 -2.80
CA ASN A 246 14.04 3.35 -1.64
C ASN A 246 13.35 2.74 -0.41
N GLY A 247 13.55 3.34 0.76
CA GLY A 247 12.96 2.85 2.02
C GLY A 247 11.43 2.78 1.99
N GLN A 248 10.76 3.71 1.29
CA GLN A 248 9.31 3.69 1.11
C GLN A 248 8.85 2.46 0.34
N SER A 249 9.48 2.16 -0.79
CA SER A 249 9.14 0.99 -1.63
C SER A 249 9.41 -0.34 -0.90
N ALA A 250 10.47 -0.42 -0.09
CA ALA A 250 10.79 -1.59 0.73
C ALA A 250 9.76 -1.79 1.86
N GLY A 251 9.34 -0.72 2.53
CA GLY A 251 8.28 -0.78 3.55
C GLY A 251 6.94 -1.23 2.96
N ILE A 252 6.52 -0.64 1.85
CA ILE A 252 5.29 -1.00 1.14
C ILE A 252 5.35 -2.45 0.63
N LEU A 253 6.49 -2.91 0.11
CA LEU A 253 6.71 -4.30 -0.27
C LEU A 253 6.35 -5.27 0.86
N THR A 254 6.84 -4.99 2.07
CA THR A 254 6.59 -5.84 3.24
C THR A 254 5.09 -5.96 3.53
N VAL A 255 4.37 -4.82 3.59
CA VAL A 255 2.93 -4.81 3.83
C VAL A 255 2.14 -5.52 2.73
N LEU A 256 2.51 -5.30 1.45
CA LEU A 256 1.87 -5.94 0.31
C LEU A 256 2.05 -7.47 0.29
N VAL A 257 3.26 -7.95 0.56
CA VAL A 257 3.55 -9.39 0.57
C VAL A 257 2.80 -10.08 1.71
N PHE A 258 2.75 -9.46 2.90
CA PHE A 258 1.96 -9.99 4.02
C PHE A 258 0.46 -9.92 3.74
N GLY A 259 -0.05 -8.80 3.24
CA GLY A 259 -1.46 -8.61 2.93
C GLY A 259 -1.94 -9.58 1.84
N ALA A 260 -1.39 -9.48 0.63
CA ALA A 260 -1.80 -10.31 -0.50
C ALA A 260 -1.50 -11.81 -0.26
N GLY A 261 -0.36 -12.14 0.35
CA GLY A 261 0.01 -13.53 0.64
C GLY A 261 -0.98 -14.19 1.59
N THR A 262 -1.37 -13.52 2.68
CA THR A 262 -2.34 -14.04 3.63
C THR A 262 -3.74 -14.16 3.05
N ASP A 263 -4.13 -13.26 2.14
CA ASP A 263 -5.40 -13.32 1.43
C ASP A 263 -5.53 -14.55 0.55
N TYR A 264 -4.50 -14.84 -0.26
CA TYR A 264 -4.48 -16.04 -1.08
C TYR A 264 -4.47 -17.32 -0.23
N ALA A 265 -3.79 -17.28 0.93
CA ALA A 265 -3.80 -18.37 1.89
C ALA A 265 -5.22 -18.61 2.46
N LEU A 266 -5.94 -17.56 2.87
CA LEU A 266 -7.29 -17.65 3.40
C LEU A 266 -8.26 -18.31 2.40
N LEU A 267 -8.19 -17.88 1.14
CA LEU A 267 -9.02 -18.42 0.06
C LEU A 267 -8.74 -19.91 -0.20
N LEU A 268 -7.46 -20.27 -0.26
CA LEU A 268 -7.08 -21.66 -0.51
C LEU A 268 -7.41 -22.57 0.67
N VAL A 269 -7.21 -22.12 1.92
CA VAL A 269 -7.60 -22.84 3.13
C VAL A 269 -9.11 -23.09 3.18
N ALA A 270 -9.91 -22.08 2.89
CA ALA A 270 -11.36 -22.21 2.88
C ALA A 270 -11.80 -23.27 1.87
N ARG A 271 -11.23 -23.24 0.65
CA ARG A 271 -11.53 -24.22 -0.39
C ARG A 271 -11.02 -25.62 -0.04
N TYR A 272 -9.82 -25.72 0.52
CA TYR A 272 -9.27 -27.01 0.98
C TYR A 272 -10.11 -27.62 2.09
N ARG A 273 -10.60 -26.80 3.04
CA ARG A 273 -11.50 -27.25 4.12
C ARG A 273 -12.84 -27.74 3.57
N GLU A 274 -13.38 -27.15 2.51
CA GLU A 274 -14.58 -27.63 1.82
C GLU A 274 -14.32 -28.98 1.17
N GLU A 275 -13.21 -29.15 0.42
CA GLU A 275 -12.90 -30.39 -0.26
C GLU A 275 -12.54 -31.54 0.71
N LEU A 276 -11.93 -31.24 1.87
CA LEU A 276 -11.66 -32.22 2.92
C LEU A 276 -12.93 -32.84 3.53
N ARG A 277 -14.09 -32.15 3.45
CA ARG A 277 -15.38 -32.70 3.88
C ARG A 277 -15.99 -33.64 2.84
N ARG A 278 -15.52 -33.57 1.59
CA ARG A 278 -16.05 -34.35 0.46
C ARG A 278 -15.13 -35.50 0.05
N HIS A 279 -13.84 -35.43 0.36
CA HIS A 279 -12.82 -36.39 -0.05
C HIS A 279 -12.00 -36.89 1.14
N GLU A 280 -11.74 -38.19 1.18
CA GLU A 280 -10.96 -38.82 2.26
C GLU A 280 -9.47 -38.56 2.11
N ASP A 281 -8.94 -38.67 0.86
CA ASP A 281 -7.52 -38.42 0.58
C ASP A 281 -7.23 -36.90 0.53
N ARG A 282 -6.36 -36.44 1.46
CA ARG A 282 -5.91 -35.06 1.58
C ARG A 282 -5.20 -34.53 0.33
N HIS A 283 -4.54 -35.40 -0.45
CA HIS A 283 -3.84 -35.04 -1.68
C HIS A 283 -4.86 -34.73 -2.79
N GLU A 284 -5.89 -35.55 -2.91
CA GLU A 284 -6.97 -35.34 -3.87
C GLU A 284 -7.79 -34.08 -3.53
N ALA A 285 -8.14 -33.92 -2.24
CA ALA A 285 -8.84 -32.74 -1.75
C ALA A 285 -8.08 -31.45 -2.08
N MET A 286 -6.76 -31.41 -1.85
CA MET A 286 -5.94 -30.23 -2.17
C MET A 286 -5.79 -30.01 -3.67
N ALA A 287 -5.59 -31.07 -4.46
CA ALA A 287 -5.50 -30.94 -5.91
C ALA A 287 -6.79 -30.37 -6.53
N LEU A 288 -7.95 -30.76 -6.01
CA LEU A 288 -9.25 -30.18 -6.41
C LEU A 288 -9.42 -28.75 -5.91
N ALA A 289 -9.03 -28.45 -4.67
CA ALA A 289 -9.07 -27.09 -4.13
C ALA A 289 -8.22 -26.14 -4.99
N LEU A 290 -6.98 -26.53 -5.31
CA LEU A 290 -6.07 -25.75 -6.13
C LEU A 290 -6.57 -25.63 -7.59
N HIS A 291 -7.18 -26.69 -8.15
CA HIS A 291 -7.75 -26.64 -9.49
C HIS A 291 -8.93 -25.64 -9.58
N ARG A 292 -9.76 -25.56 -8.53
CA ARG A 292 -10.94 -24.68 -8.51
C ARG A 292 -10.61 -23.24 -8.10
N ALA A 293 -9.75 -23.05 -7.10
CA ALA A 293 -9.36 -21.71 -6.62
C ALA A 293 -8.25 -21.08 -7.47
N GLY A 294 -7.32 -21.89 -7.97
CA GLY A 294 -6.11 -21.42 -8.66
C GLY A 294 -6.33 -20.43 -9.81
N PRO A 295 -7.28 -20.67 -10.73
CA PRO A 295 -7.55 -19.71 -11.83
C PRO A 295 -8.01 -18.33 -11.32
N ALA A 296 -8.81 -18.27 -10.27
CA ALA A 296 -9.26 -17.02 -9.69
C ALA A 296 -8.12 -16.32 -8.93
N VAL A 297 -7.31 -17.06 -8.16
CA VAL A 297 -6.11 -16.54 -7.47
C VAL A 297 -5.07 -16.03 -8.48
N LEU A 298 -4.83 -16.75 -9.58
CA LEU A 298 -3.92 -16.30 -10.64
C LEU A 298 -4.42 -15.04 -11.34
N ALA A 299 -5.72 -14.95 -11.63
CA ALA A 299 -6.29 -13.77 -12.27
C ALA A 299 -6.20 -12.55 -11.34
N SER A 300 -6.51 -12.75 -10.06
CA SER A 300 -6.39 -11.74 -9.00
C SER A 300 -4.95 -11.23 -8.90
N GLY A 301 -3.98 -12.12 -8.67
CA GLY A 301 -2.58 -11.72 -8.58
C GLY A 301 -2.04 -11.07 -9.86
N ALA A 302 -2.47 -11.55 -11.04
CA ALA A 302 -2.11 -10.90 -12.30
C ALA A 302 -2.67 -9.48 -12.42
N THR A 303 -3.89 -9.24 -11.89
CA THR A 303 -4.48 -7.89 -11.87
C THR A 303 -3.65 -6.96 -11.00
N VAL A 304 -3.25 -7.40 -9.79
CA VAL A 304 -2.39 -6.60 -8.90
C VAL A 304 -1.04 -6.31 -9.57
N VAL A 305 -0.36 -7.35 -10.08
CA VAL A 305 0.95 -7.20 -10.73
C VAL A 305 0.88 -6.22 -11.90
N LEU A 306 -0.13 -6.36 -12.78
CA LEU A 306 -0.27 -5.47 -13.93
C LEU A 306 -0.62 -4.04 -13.51
N SER A 307 -1.47 -3.85 -12.48
CA SER A 307 -1.78 -2.52 -11.94
C SER A 307 -0.53 -1.85 -11.37
N MET A 308 0.31 -2.60 -10.61
CA MET A 308 1.58 -2.07 -10.09
C MET A 308 2.57 -1.71 -11.21
N LEU A 309 2.64 -2.51 -12.26
CA LEU A 309 3.51 -2.19 -13.40
C LEU A 309 3.09 -0.94 -14.18
N MET A 310 1.83 -0.47 -14.04
CA MET A 310 1.43 0.82 -14.63
C MET A 310 2.15 2.00 -13.99
N LEU A 311 2.64 1.87 -12.75
CA LEU A 311 3.47 2.90 -12.09
C LEU A 311 4.80 3.16 -12.82
N LEU A 312 5.25 2.25 -13.71
CA LEU A 312 6.41 2.51 -14.58
C LEU A 312 6.22 3.70 -15.52
N THR A 313 4.97 4.13 -15.76
CA THR A 313 4.67 5.31 -16.58
C THR A 313 4.73 6.61 -15.83
N ALA A 314 5.00 6.59 -14.52
CA ALA A 314 5.09 7.78 -13.68
C ALA A 314 6.37 8.59 -13.98
N GLU A 315 6.28 9.90 -13.81
CA GLU A 315 7.41 10.83 -13.91
C GLU A 315 8.26 10.84 -12.63
N MET A 316 7.61 10.67 -11.47
CA MET A 316 8.28 10.56 -10.18
C MET A 316 9.09 9.26 -10.11
N ASN A 317 10.40 9.36 -9.86
CA ASN A 317 11.28 8.20 -9.76
C ASN A 317 10.88 7.26 -8.60
N SER A 318 10.48 7.80 -7.45
CA SER A 318 9.98 7.02 -6.30
C SER A 318 8.76 6.18 -6.67
N THR A 319 7.77 6.77 -7.34
CA THR A 319 6.56 6.08 -7.81
C THR A 319 6.90 5.05 -8.88
N ARG A 320 7.76 5.40 -9.83
CA ARG A 320 8.22 4.52 -10.90
C ARG A 320 8.97 3.30 -10.37
N GLY A 321 9.84 3.49 -9.36
CA GLY A 321 10.58 2.40 -8.71
C GLY A 321 9.69 1.47 -7.90
N LEU A 322 8.64 2.00 -7.24
CA LEU A 322 7.68 1.20 -6.48
C LEU A 322 6.96 0.16 -7.33
N GLY A 323 6.64 0.48 -8.60
CA GLY A 323 5.88 -0.41 -9.48
C GLY A 323 6.49 -1.82 -9.60
N PRO A 324 7.72 -1.97 -10.11
CA PRO A 324 8.40 -3.26 -10.20
C PRO A 324 8.62 -3.94 -8.85
N VAL A 325 8.99 -3.19 -7.81
CA VAL A 325 9.22 -3.72 -6.46
C VAL A 325 7.95 -4.40 -5.94
N ALA A 326 6.82 -3.70 -5.99
CA ALA A 326 5.52 -4.22 -5.56
C ALA A 326 5.05 -5.40 -6.44
N ALA A 327 5.22 -5.30 -7.77
CA ALA A 327 4.85 -6.35 -8.71
C ALA A 327 5.63 -7.65 -8.45
N ILE A 328 6.94 -7.56 -8.20
CA ILE A 328 7.78 -8.73 -7.85
C ILE A 328 7.33 -9.32 -6.52
N GLY A 329 7.09 -8.49 -5.51
CA GLY A 329 6.61 -8.95 -4.21
C GLY A 329 5.33 -9.77 -4.31
N VAL A 330 4.32 -9.24 -5.00
CA VAL A 330 3.03 -9.92 -5.21
C VAL A 330 3.20 -11.19 -6.07
N ALA A 331 4.01 -11.14 -7.12
CA ALA A 331 4.27 -12.32 -7.98
C ALA A 331 4.93 -13.46 -7.21
N VAL A 332 5.92 -13.17 -6.37
CA VAL A 332 6.60 -14.16 -5.52
C VAL A 332 5.66 -14.68 -4.43
N ALA A 333 4.86 -13.80 -3.80
CA ALA A 333 3.84 -14.21 -2.85
C ALA A 333 2.82 -15.16 -3.49
N LEU A 334 2.34 -14.83 -4.69
CA LEU A 334 1.44 -15.69 -5.47
C LEU A 334 2.07 -17.05 -5.76
N LEU A 335 3.33 -17.07 -6.17
CA LEU A 335 4.07 -18.31 -6.44
C LEU A 335 4.19 -19.17 -5.17
N ALA A 336 4.54 -18.57 -4.04
CA ALA A 336 4.62 -19.27 -2.76
C ALA A 336 3.27 -19.84 -2.33
N MET A 337 2.19 -19.07 -2.49
CA MET A 337 0.82 -19.47 -2.12
C MET A 337 0.24 -20.53 -3.05
N LEU A 338 0.73 -20.67 -4.28
CA LEU A 338 0.30 -21.72 -5.22
C LEU A 338 1.20 -22.97 -5.19
N THR A 339 2.37 -22.90 -4.55
CA THR A 339 3.34 -24.01 -4.53
C THR A 339 3.74 -24.43 -3.12
N LEU A 340 4.43 -23.60 -2.35
CA LEU A 340 4.91 -23.92 -1.00
C LEU A 340 3.74 -24.17 -0.04
N PHE A 341 2.81 -23.25 -0.01
CA PHE A 341 1.70 -23.27 0.93
C PHE A 341 0.81 -24.53 0.81
N PRO A 342 0.33 -24.96 -0.39
CA PRO A 342 -0.43 -26.20 -0.51
C PRO A 342 0.40 -27.43 -0.23
N ALA A 343 1.70 -27.44 -0.51
CA ALA A 343 2.59 -28.54 -0.16
C ALA A 343 2.69 -28.72 1.36
N LEU A 344 2.85 -27.61 2.10
CA LEU A 344 2.87 -27.62 3.57
C LEU A 344 1.52 -28.09 4.15
N LEU A 345 0.40 -27.58 3.65
CA LEU A 345 -0.93 -28.01 4.11
C LEU A 345 -1.17 -29.51 3.91
N VAL A 346 -0.71 -30.08 2.79
CA VAL A 346 -0.82 -31.52 2.53
C VAL A 346 0.12 -32.34 3.43
N ILE A 347 1.29 -31.80 3.79
CA ILE A 347 2.22 -32.49 4.71
C ILE A 347 1.57 -32.67 6.08
N PHE A 348 1.04 -31.60 6.65
CA PHE A 348 0.38 -31.63 7.96
C PHE A 348 -1.00 -32.28 7.90
N GLY A 349 -1.69 -32.20 6.77
CA GLY A 349 -3.01 -32.82 6.54
C GLY A 349 -4.11 -32.23 7.41
N ARG A 350 -5.06 -33.11 7.85
CA ARG A 350 -6.25 -32.67 8.60
C ARG A 350 -5.92 -32.15 10.01
N TRP A 351 -4.86 -32.64 10.64
CA TRP A 351 -4.47 -32.30 12.00
C TRP A 351 -4.18 -30.78 12.17
N ILE A 352 -3.74 -30.13 11.11
CA ILE A 352 -3.44 -28.70 11.13
C ILE A 352 -4.66 -27.83 11.48
N PHE A 353 -5.88 -28.35 11.30
CA PHE A 353 -7.12 -27.67 11.67
C PHE A 353 -7.52 -27.84 13.14
N TRP A 354 -6.65 -28.43 13.98
CA TRP A 354 -6.93 -28.55 15.40
C TRP A 354 -7.20 -27.16 16.04
N PRO A 355 -8.25 -27.00 16.89
CA PRO A 355 -9.15 -28.03 17.42
C PRO A 355 -10.36 -28.37 16.52
N LEU A 356 -10.64 -27.60 15.45
CA LEU A 356 -11.83 -27.75 14.60
C LEU A 356 -11.53 -28.57 13.33
N ILE A 357 -11.17 -29.84 13.50
CA ILE A 357 -10.77 -30.72 12.40
C ILE A 357 -11.98 -31.04 11.49
N PRO A 358 -11.89 -30.80 10.14
CA PRO A 358 -12.96 -31.15 9.22
C PRO A 358 -13.07 -32.68 9.04
N HIS A 359 -14.25 -33.23 9.30
CA HIS A 359 -14.55 -34.65 9.09
C HIS A 359 -15.35 -34.82 7.78
N MET A 360 -15.19 -35.99 7.15
CA MET A 360 -15.95 -36.36 5.96
C MET A 360 -17.44 -36.40 6.29
N GLY A 361 -18.28 -35.77 5.41
CA GLY A 361 -19.74 -35.69 5.59
C GLY A 361 -20.22 -34.65 6.61
N SER A 362 -19.33 -33.87 7.25
CA SER A 362 -19.76 -32.79 8.15
C SER A 362 -20.53 -31.69 7.40
N ALA A 363 -21.65 -31.19 8.00
CA ALA A 363 -22.50 -30.16 7.40
C ALA A 363 -21.73 -28.88 7.05
N GLU A 364 -22.11 -28.25 5.94
CA GLU A 364 -21.57 -26.94 5.54
C GLU A 364 -22.21 -25.84 6.40
N PRO A 365 -21.45 -25.05 7.18
CA PRO A 365 -22.00 -23.98 8.02
C PRO A 365 -22.58 -22.80 7.21
N THR A 366 -22.33 -22.79 5.90
CA THR A 366 -22.62 -21.64 5.01
C THR A 366 -24.09 -21.43 4.73
N GLU A 367 -24.95 -22.47 4.79
CA GLU A 367 -26.37 -22.36 4.44
C GLU A 367 -27.21 -21.56 5.46
N ARG A 368 -26.78 -21.45 6.71
CA ARG A 368 -27.49 -20.78 7.82
C ARG A 368 -26.72 -19.58 8.42
N GLY A 369 -25.62 -19.15 7.77
CA GLY A 369 -24.72 -18.11 8.26
C GLY A 369 -25.32 -16.69 8.19
N VAL A 370 -24.61 -15.72 8.78
CA VAL A 370 -24.97 -14.29 8.75
C VAL A 370 -25.09 -13.80 7.30
N TRP A 371 -24.16 -14.20 6.43
CA TRP A 371 -24.13 -13.79 5.02
C TRP A 371 -25.29 -14.34 4.19
N ALA A 372 -25.77 -15.55 4.49
CA ALA A 372 -26.98 -16.10 3.85
C ALA A 372 -28.21 -15.26 4.20
N ARG A 373 -28.38 -14.90 5.49
CA ARG A 373 -29.49 -14.04 5.94
C ARG A 373 -29.38 -12.63 5.35
N THR A 374 -28.19 -12.07 5.27
CA THR A 374 -27.93 -10.76 4.66
C THR A 374 -28.31 -10.79 3.18
N GLY A 375 -27.87 -11.79 2.41
CA GLY A 375 -28.22 -11.96 1.00
C GLY A 375 -29.74 -12.08 0.78
N GLN A 376 -30.43 -12.85 1.62
CA GLN A 376 -31.90 -12.98 1.57
C GLN A 376 -32.59 -11.64 1.88
N ARG A 377 -32.15 -10.86 2.86
CA ARG A 377 -32.71 -9.53 3.16
C ARG A 377 -32.49 -8.55 2.01
N ILE A 378 -31.31 -8.56 1.40
CA ILE A 378 -31.01 -7.71 0.22
C ILE A 378 -31.92 -8.09 -0.95
N ALA A 379 -32.21 -9.38 -1.16
CA ALA A 379 -33.05 -9.86 -2.24
C ALA A 379 -34.52 -9.39 -2.14
N LEU A 380 -34.99 -8.99 -0.94
CA LEU A 380 -36.35 -8.47 -0.76
C LEU A 380 -36.52 -7.08 -1.39
N ARG A 381 -35.55 -6.17 -1.28
CA ARG A 381 -35.64 -4.79 -1.78
C ARG A 381 -34.31 -4.31 -2.39
N PRO A 382 -33.81 -4.95 -3.45
CA PRO A 382 -32.46 -4.67 -3.95
C PRO A 382 -32.30 -3.23 -4.43
N ARG A 383 -33.29 -2.63 -5.10
CA ARG A 383 -33.23 -1.23 -5.58
C ARG A 383 -33.06 -0.24 -4.45
N MET A 384 -33.84 -0.34 -3.42
CA MET A 384 -33.78 0.56 -2.28
C MET A 384 -32.41 0.45 -1.59
N ILE A 385 -31.90 -0.78 -1.46
CA ILE A 385 -30.63 -1.03 -0.75
C ILE A 385 -29.44 -0.45 -1.52
N TRP A 386 -29.32 -0.73 -2.84
CA TRP A 386 -28.19 -0.19 -3.58
C TRP A 386 -28.25 1.33 -3.72
N THR A 387 -29.45 1.93 -3.90
CA THR A 387 -29.59 3.39 -3.99
C THR A 387 -29.23 4.08 -2.68
N VAL A 388 -29.71 3.57 -1.54
CA VAL A 388 -29.36 4.12 -0.22
C VAL A 388 -27.88 3.98 0.06
N THR A 389 -27.29 2.81 -0.23
CA THR A 389 -25.85 2.57 -0.02
C THR A 389 -25.00 3.46 -0.93
N ALA A 390 -25.34 3.57 -2.22
CA ALA A 390 -24.64 4.44 -3.15
C ALA A 390 -24.75 5.92 -2.73
N LEU A 391 -25.93 6.36 -2.29
CA LEU A 391 -26.12 7.72 -1.78
C LEU A 391 -25.28 7.97 -0.52
N ALA A 392 -25.25 7.03 0.42
CA ALA A 392 -24.45 7.14 1.62
C ALA A 392 -22.95 7.27 1.28
N LEU A 393 -22.43 6.44 0.36
CA LEU A 393 -21.06 6.54 -0.12
C LEU A 393 -20.79 7.88 -0.85
N ALA A 394 -21.74 8.35 -1.66
CA ALA A 394 -21.66 9.66 -2.32
C ALA A 394 -21.63 10.82 -1.31
N VAL A 395 -22.39 10.74 -0.22
CA VAL A 395 -22.31 11.74 0.86
C VAL A 395 -20.95 11.70 1.56
N LEU A 396 -20.42 10.50 1.83
CA LEU A 396 -19.07 10.37 2.43
C LEU A 396 -17.97 10.92 1.49
N SER A 397 -18.15 10.77 0.17
CA SER A 397 -17.21 11.35 -0.81
C SER A 397 -17.20 12.87 -0.82
N LEU A 398 -18.19 13.55 -0.26
CA LEU A 398 -18.15 15.03 -0.11
C LEU A 398 -17.01 15.48 0.81
N GLY A 399 -16.49 14.61 1.66
CA GLY A 399 -15.29 14.86 2.45
C GLY A 399 -14.05 15.18 1.60
N LEU A 400 -14.01 14.72 0.33
CA LEU A 400 -12.97 15.10 -0.64
C LEU A 400 -12.81 16.61 -0.81
N MET A 401 -13.86 17.41 -0.58
CA MET A 401 -13.77 18.86 -0.62
C MET A 401 -12.86 19.45 0.47
N GLN A 402 -12.50 18.65 1.47
CA GLN A 402 -11.58 19.03 2.54
C GLN A 402 -10.17 18.46 2.35
N LEU A 403 -9.96 17.62 1.34
CA LEU A 403 -8.66 17.05 1.00
C LEU A 403 -7.73 18.17 0.49
N LYS A 404 -6.56 18.30 1.10
CA LYS A 404 -5.52 19.27 0.75
C LYS A 404 -4.23 18.54 0.39
N ALA A 405 -4.24 17.77 -0.70
CA ALA A 405 -3.07 17.04 -1.18
C ALA A 405 -2.11 17.97 -1.95
N GLU A 406 -1.68 19.06 -1.30
CA GLU A 406 -0.75 20.07 -1.83
C GLU A 406 0.67 19.89 -1.28
N GLY A 407 0.92 18.79 -0.58
CA GLY A 407 2.16 18.48 0.11
C GLY A 407 2.12 18.86 1.60
N ILE A 408 2.95 18.19 2.36
CA ILE A 408 3.12 18.39 3.80
C ILE A 408 4.44 19.14 4.00
N SER A 409 4.46 20.14 4.90
CA SER A 409 5.71 20.81 5.27
C SER A 409 6.66 19.81 5.97
N ASN A 410 7.95 20.09 5.94
CA ASN A 410 8.91 19.24 6.68
C ASN A 410 8.56 19.17 8.17
N ALA A 411 8.02 20.26 8.74
CA ALA A 411 7.60 20.33 10.13
C ALA A 411 6.42 19.38 10.44
N ASP A 412 5.52 19.19 9.49
CA ASP A 412 4.31 18.40 9.64
C ASP A 412 4.50 16.93 9.14
N SER A 413 5.67 16.60 8.58
CA SER A 413 5.96 15.27 8.01
C SER A 413 6.19 14.18 9.05
N PHE A 414 6.48 14.56 10.30
CA PHE A 414 6.71 13.62 11.40
C PHE A 414 5.50 13.57 12.33
N THR A 415 5.22 12.39 12.88
CA THR A 415 4.15 12.24 13.90
C THR A 415 4.53 12.86 15.24
N ASP A 416 5.83 12.82 15.55
CA ASP A 416 6.42 13.53 16.69
C ASP A 416 7.42 14.55 16.17
N LYS A 417 7.57 15.70 16.83
CA LYS A 417 8.51 16.76 16.40
C LYS A 417 9.95 16.39 16.77
N PRO A 418 10.79 16.00 15.79
CA PRO A 418 12.21 15.73 16.04
C PRO A 418 12.99 17.03 16.30
N ASP A 419 14.25 16.88 16.75
CA ASP A 419 15.11 18.00 17.14
C ASP A 419 15.32 19.03 16.02
N SER A 420 15.44 18.58 14.77
CA SER A 420 15.61 19.47 13.62
C SER A 420 14.42 20.38 13.39
N ILE A 421 13.21 19.89 13.62
CA ILE A 421 11.96 20.65 13.46
C ILE A 421 11.83 21.68 14.59
N VAL A 422 12.08 21.27 15.84
CA VAL A 422 12.11 22.21 16.98
C VAL A 422 13.14 23.31 16.72
N GLY A 423 14.33 22.93 16.22
CA GLY A 423 15.37 23.89 15.83
C GLY A 423 14.96 24.80 14.67
N GLN A 424 14.19 24.32 13.71
CA GLN A 424 13.65 25.13 12.62
C GLN A 424 12.65 26.18 13.13
N GLU A 425 11.74 25.79 14.01
CA GLU A 425 10.79 26.70 14.65
C GLU A 425 11.54 27.82 15.43
N VAL A 426 12.50 27.43 16.28
CA VAL A 426 13.36 28.38 17.01
C VAL A 426 14.14 29.29 16.05
N SER A 427 14.68 28.73 14.97
CA SER A 427 15.43 29.51 13.96
C SER A 427 14.54 30.55 13.28
N ALA A 428 13.30 30.20 12.93
CA ALA A 428 12.34 31.09 12.24
C ALA A 428 11.94 32.32 13.09
N GLU A 429 12.07 32.25 14.43
CA GLU A 429 11.82 33.39 15.32
C GLU A 429 12.88 34.50 15.20
N TYR A 430 14.13 34.14 14.84
CA TYR A 430 15.29 35.03 14.91
C TYR A 430 15.92 35.34 13.56
N PHE A 431 15.76 34.46 12.57
CA PHE A 431 16.39 34.56 11.25
C PHE A 431 15.34 34.52 10.13
N PRO A 432 15.67 35.06 8.92
CA PRO A 432 14.78 34.96 7.77
C PRO A 432 14.45 33.49 7.46
N ALA A 433 13.17 33.20 7.26
CA ALA A 433 12.65 31.85 7.14
C ALA A 433 13.24 31.03 5.97
N GLY A 434 13.67 31.68 4.87
CA GLY A 434 14.30 31.01 3.71
C GLY A 434 15.83 30.91 3.78
N ALA A 435 16.46 31.32 4.88
CA ALA A 435 17.93 31.42 4.95
C ALA A 435 18.66 30.05 4.95
N GLY A 436 17.96 28.98 5.35
CA GLY A 436 18.52 27.62 5.45
C GLY A 436 18.49 26.81 4.15
N ASP A 437 17.68 27.20 3.17
CA ASP A 437 17.47 26.46 1.92
C ASP A 437 17.34 27.42 0.72
N PRO A 438 18.48 27.92 0.19
CA PRO A 438 18.47 28.88 -0.90
C PRO A 438 18.11 28.25 -2.24
N LEU A 439 17.55 29.05 -3.14
CA LEU A 439 17.44 28.73 -4.55
C LEU A 439 18.84 28.64 -5.15
N VAL A 440 19.07 27.64 -6.00
CA VAL A 440 20.30 27.45 -6.75
C VAL A 440 20.04 27.74 -8.22
N ILE A 441 20.73 28.73 -8.79
CA ILE A 441 20.59 29.14 -10.18
C ILE A 441 21.87 28.86 -10.92
N VAL A 442 21.78 28.09 -12.02
CA VAL A 442 22.91 27.82 -12.91
C VAL A 442 22.64 28.49 -14.26
N ALA A 443 23.62 29.15 -14.84
CA ALA A 443 23.48 29.82 -16.12
C ALA A 443 24.82 29.86 -16.88
N ASN A 444 24.77 30.17 -18.18
CA ASN A 444 25.99 30.44 -18.97
C ASN A 444 26.73 31.67 -18.44
N GLN A 445 28.04 31.59 -18.31
CA GLN A 445 28.88 32.64 -17.72
C GLN A 445 28.73 33.97 -18.44
N GLY A 446 28.56 33.99 -19.79
CA GLY A 446 28.41 35.19 -20.56
C GLY A 446 27.19 36.03 -20.17
N GLN A 447 26.11 35.40 -19.75
CA GLN A 447 24.84 36.00 -19.34
C GLN A 447 24.65 36.07 -17.82
N GLY A 448 25.65 35.64 -17.04
CA GLY A 448 25.55 35.55 -15.58
C GLY A 448 25.18 36.84 -14.88
N LEU A 449 25.61 37.99 -15.40
CA LEU A 449 25.25 39.31 -14.84
C LEU A 449 23.77 39.68 -15.10
N GLU A 450 23.26 39.35 -16.28
CA GLU A 450 21.87 39.61 -16.66
C GLU A 450 20.93 38.69 -15.86
N VAL A 451 21.26 37.41 -15.74
CA VAL A 451 20.53 36.45 -14.90
C VAL A 451 20.48 36.95 -13.44
N ARG A 452 21.61 37.37 -12.87
CA ARG A 452 21.65 37.92 -11.50
C ARG A 452 20.74 39.14 -11.34
N ARG A 453 20.67 40.05 -12.34
CA ARG A 453 19.78 41.22 -12.30
C ARG A 453 18.32 40.78 -12.39
N ALA A 454 17.98 39.83 -13.25
CA ALA A 454 16.64 39.28 -13.37
C ALA A 454 16.15 38.68 -12.03
N VAL A 455 16.98 37.85 -11.41
CA VAL A 455 16.66 37.26 -10.09
C VAL A 455 16.53 38.32 -9.00
N ALA A 456 17.43 39.36 -9.00
CA ALA A 456 17.42 40.41 -7.99
C ALA A 456 16.17 41.31 -8.06
N SER A 457 15.56 41.41 -9.24
CA SER A 457 14.34 42.21 -9.47
C SER A 457 13.04 41.42 -9.24
N THR A 458 13.15 40.09 -9.00
CA THR A 458 11.98 39.24 -8.83
C THR A 458 11.39 39.39 -7.42
N ASP A 459 10.07 39.59 -7.34
CA ASP A 459 9.36 39.66 -6.06
C ASP A 459 9.39 38.29 -5.35
N GLY A 460 9.68 38.36 -4.05
CA GLY A 460 9.80 37.13 -3.21
C GLY A 460 11.26 36.72 -3.00
N VAL A 461 12.23 37.37 -3.67
CA VAL A 461 13.68 37.19 -3.42
C VAL A 461 14.17 38.24 -2.45
N VAL A 462 14.94 37.87 -1.44
CA VAL A 462 15.56 38.78 -0.47
C VAL A 462 16.59 39.63 -1.17
N ARG A 463 16.42 40.98 -1.11
CA ARG A 463 17.35 41.92 -1.75
C ARG A 463 18.77 41.76 -1.20
N GLY A 464 19.75 41.60 -2.10
CA GLY A 464 21.15 41.44 -1.74
C GLY A 464 21.55 40.04 -1.27
N SER A 465 20.62 39.06 -1.29
CA SER A 465 20.97 37.66 -0.97
C SER A 465 21.68 36.92 -2.11
N ILE A 466 21.66 37.46 -3.33
CA ILE A 466 22.20 36.78 -4.49
C ILE A 466 23.72 36.85 -4.48
N GLY A 467 24.33 35.66 -4.43
CA GLY A 467 25.78 35.54 -4.39
C GLY A 467 26.27 34.23 -5.00
N VAL A 468 27.56 34.19 -5.30
CA VAL A 468 28.26 32.94 -5.59
C VAL A 468 28.60 32.31 -4.26
N PRO A 469 28.21 31.04 -4.01
CA PRO A 469 28.57 30.38 -2.76
C PRO A 469 30.08 30.35 -2.58
N PRO A 470 30.61 30.52 -1.36
CA PRO A 470 32.04 30.40 -1.12
C PRO A 470 32.53 28.98 -1.47
N ASN A 471 33.78 28.89 -1.91
CA ASN A 471 34.44 27.65 -2.38
C ASN A 471 33.84 27.03 -3.67
N THR A 472 33.00 27.78 -4.41
CA THR A 472 32.53 27.40 -5.74
C THR A 472 33.72 27.42 -6.72
N LYS A 473 34.00 26.28 -7.35
CA LYS A 473 35.02 26.19 -8.43
C LYS A 473 34.43 26.75 -9.71
N PRO A 474 35.21 27.40 -10.57
CA PRO A 474 34.78 27.71 -11.91
C PRO A 474 34.43 26.40 -12.64
N ALA A 475 33.28 26.32 -13.26
CA ALA A 475 32.93 25.17 -14.06
C ALA A 475 33.77 25.10 -15.34
N ALA A 476 34.19 23.90 -15.73
CA ALA A 476 34.99 23.67 -16.92
C ALA A 476 34.20 23.94 -18.22
N ASP A 477 32.85 23.92 -18.15
CA ASP A 477 31.93 24.09 -19.28
C ASP A 477 31.45 25.54 -19.52
N GLY A 478 32.05 26.53 -18.82
CA GLY A 478 31.69 27.95 -18.98
C GLY A 478 30.35 28.35 -18.34
N ARG A 479 29.88 27.60 -17.33
CA ARG A 479 28.70 27.94 -16.51
C ARG A 479 29.10 28.65 -15.22
N VAL A 480 28.09 29.33 -14.63
CA VAL A 480 28.18 29.97 -13.31
C VAL A 480 27.02 29.52 -12.43
N LEU A 481 27.27 29.44 -11.12
CA LEU A 481 26.27 29.10 -10.11
C LEU A 481 26.08 30.28 -9.14
N PHE A 482 24.81 30.57 -8.87
CA PHE A 482 24.39 31.58 -7.89
C PHE A 482 23.43 30.95 -6.88
N GLU A 483 23.43 31.48 -5.67
CA GLU A 483 22.40 31.21 -4.68
C GLU A 483 21.58 32.49 -4.41
N ALA A 484 20.26 32.31 -4.14
CA ALA A 484 19.35 33.38 -3.78
C ALA A 484 18.39 32.90 -2.67
N THR A 485 18.14 33.77 -1.68
CA THR A 485 17.24 33.43 -0.55
C THR A 485 15.83 33.93 -0.83
N THR A 486 14.83 33.11 -0.56
CA THR A 486 13.40 33.49 -0.61
C THR A 486 12.98 34.26 0.64
N THR A 487 12.00 35.12 0.53
CA THR A 487 11.44 35.86 1.68
C THR A 487 10.52 35.00 2.52
N ALA A 488 9.89 34.00 1.90
CA ALA A 488 8.99 33.04 2.53
C ALA A 488 9.73 31.75 2.92
N PRO A 489 9.19 30.94 3.84
CA PRO A 489 9.72 29.60 4.15
C PRO A 489 9.83 28.74 2.90
N ALA A 490 10.91 27.96 2.79
CA ALA A 490 11.24 27.21 1.58
C ALA A 490 10.15 26.20 1.13
N ASP A 491 9.42 25.61 2.08
CA ASP A 491 8.34 24.65 1.85
C ASP A 491 6.95 25.29 1.66
N SER A 492 6.86 26.64 1.74
CA SER A 492 5.59 27.36 1.58
C SER A 492 5.18 27.53 0.10
N GLN A 493 3.86 27.62 -0.15
CA GLN A 493 3.33 27.94 -1.47
C GLN A 493 3.88 29.27 -2.02
N ALA A 494 4.03 30.29 -1.16
CA ALA A 494 4.60 31.57 -1.54
C ALA A 494 6.06 31.48 -2.05
N ALA A 495 6.85 30.55 -1.49
CA ALA A 495 8.20 30.28 -1.99
C ALA A 495 8.17 29.52 -3.32
N LYS A 496 7.27 28.53 -3.49
CA LYS A 496 7.04 27.82 -4.76
C LYS A 496 6.62 28.80 -5.87
N ASP A 497 5.70 29.71 -5.59
CA ASP A 497 5.31 30.79 -6.53
C ASP A 497 6.48 31.71 -6.86
N THR A 498 7.41 31.93 -5.93
CA THR A 498 8.64 32.70 -6.16
C THR A 498 9.58 31.97 -7.12
N VAL A 499 9.72 30.65 -6.99
CA VAL A 499 10.49 29.82 -7.93
C VAL A 499 9.97 30.01 -9.36
N ASP A 500 8.66 29.95 -9.56
CA ASP A 500 8.05 30.16 -10.89
C ASP A 500 8.40 31.51 -11.46
N ARG A 501 8.23 32.59 -10.67
CA ARG A 501 8.59 33.94 -11.12
C ARG A 501 10.08 34.07 -11.45
N VAL A 502 10.96 33.40 -10.66
CA VAL A 502 12.39 33.40 -10.95
C VAL A 502 12.69 32.59 -12.21
N ARG A 503 12.06 31.44 -12.44
CA ARG A 503 12.18 30.68 -13.69
C ARG A 503 11.78 31.50 -14.89
N ASP A 504 10.61 32.13 -14.85
CA ASP A 504 10.13 32.99 -15.92
C ASP A 504 11.12 34.15 -16.22
N ALA A 505 11.69 34.78 -15.19
CA ALA A 505 12.62 35.87 -15.32
C ALA A 505 13.97 35.43 -15.90
N VAL A 506 14.50 34.26 -15.50
CA VAL A 506 15.82 33.81 -15.98
C VAL A 506 15.72 33.15 -17.37
N HIS A 507 14.62 32.47 -17.67
CA HIS A 507 14.37 31.89 -19.00
C HIS A 507 14.14 32.99 -20.08
N ALA A 508 13.71 34.17 -19.68
CA ALA A 508 13.58 35.31 -20.58
C ALA A 508 14.94 35.95 -20.98
N VAL A 509 16.05 35.53 -20.38
CA VAL A 509 17.39 36.03 -20.72
C VAL A 509 17.96 35.19 -21.87
N ASP A 510 18.04 35.83 -23.05
CA ASP A 510 18.51 35.15 -24.27
C ASP A 510 19.93 34.57 -24.12
N GLY A 511 20.09 33.31 -24.49
CA GLY A 511 21.38 32.60 -24.49
C GLY A 511 21.91 32.23 -23.08
N ALA A 512 21.12 32.44 -22.04
CA ALA A 512 21.54 32.14 -20.66
C ALA A 512 21.52 30.65 -20.35
N ASP A 513 20.69 29.85 -21.00
CA ASP A 513 20.42 28.44 -20.65
C ASP A 513 20.30 28.26 -19.12
N ALA A 514 19.61 29.23 -18.50
CA ALA A 514 19.51 29.32 -17.06
C ALA A 514 18.52 28.31 -16.50
N LYS A 515 18.88 27.69 -15.36
CA LYS A 515 18.06 26.71 -14.67
C LYS A 515 18.00 27.02 -13.18
N VAL A 516 16.81 26.79 -12.57
CA VAL A 516 16.55 27.08 -11.16
C VAL A 516 16.27 25.79 -10.40
N GLY A 517 17.06 25.52 -9.39
CA GLY A 517 16.97 24.40 -8.47
C GLY A 517 16.99 24.86 -7.01
N GLY A 518 17.36 23.97 -6.12
CA GLY A 518 17.27 24.14 -4.67
C GLY A 518 16.05 23.42 -4.10
N GLY A 519 15.94 23.31 -2.78
CA GLY A 519 14.89 22.54 -2.13
C GLY A 519 13.47 22.97 -2.49
N THR A 520 13.18 24.27 -2.48
CA THR A 520 11.87 24.81 -2.89
C THR A 520 11.51 24.44 -4.34
N ALA A 521 12.49 24.52 -5.26
CA ALA A 521 12.26 24.16 -6.66
C ALA A 521 12.01 22.65 -6.82
N ALA A 522 12.70 21.83 -6.04
CA ALA A 522 12.48 20.39 -6.01
C ALA A 522 11.05 20.05 -5.53
N LEU A 523 10.57 20.69 -4.46
CA LEU A 523 9.20 20.51 -3.97
C LEU A 523 8.15 20.90 -5.03
N LEU A 524 8.36 22.03 -5.74
CA LEU A 524 7.47 22.45 -6.82
C LEU A 524 7.43 21.45 -7.96
N ASP A 525 8.59 20.92 -8.36
CA ASP A 525 8.69 19.96 -9.44
C ASP A 525 8.07 18.60 -9.05
N MET A 526 8.21 18.19 -7.78
CA MET A 526 7.51 17.02 -7.23
C MET A 526 5.98 17.18 -7.29
N ASP A 527 5.46 18.33 -6.86
CA ASP A 527 4.02 18.60 -6.90
C ASP A 527 3.46 18.49 -8.33
N ARG A 528 4.20 19.04 -9.29
CA ARG A 528 3.81 19.02 -10.71
C ARG A 528 3.84 17.62 -11.30
N ALA A 529 4.92 16.89 -11.05
CA ALA A 529 5.07 15.52 -11.52
C ALA A 529 4.00 14.62 -10.91
N THR A 530 3.73 14.74 -9.61
CA THR A 530 2.69 13.95 -8.95
C THR A 530 1.29 14.30 -9.48
N ALA A 531 1.00 15.56 -9.75
CA ALA A 531 -0.26 15.97 -10.38
C ALA A 531 -0.41 15.40 -11.81
N HIS A 532 0.69 15.29 -12.55
CA HIS A 532 0.73 14.64 -13.85
C HIS A 532 0.50 13.14 -13.72
N ASP A 533 1.22 12.48 -12.81
CA ASP A 533 1.12 11.05 -12.53
C ASP A 533 -0.31 10.65 -12.13
N ASN A 534 -0.96 11.44 -11.28
CA ASN A 534 -2.36 11.22 -10.90
C ASN A 534 -3.30 11.19 -12.12
N LYS A 535 -3.11 12.11 -13.07
CA LYS A 535 -3.94 12.22 -14.28
C LYS A 535 -3.68 11.10 -15.29
N LEU A 536 -2.47 10.55 -15.33
CA LEU A 536 -2.06 9.51 -16.26
C LEU A 536 -2.30 8.09 -15.69
N VAL A 537 -1.79 7.81 -14.50
CA VAL A 537 -1.75 6.46 -13.93
C VAL A 537 -3.13 6.01 -13.49
N ILE A 538 -3.94 6.87 -12.85
CA ILE A 538 -5.27 6.51 -12.35
C ILE A 538 -6.18 5.99 -13.48
N PRO A 539 -6.38 6.71 -14.62
CA PRO A 539 -7.19 6.18 -15.71
C PRO A 539 -6.59 4.92 -16.35
N LEU A 540 -5.26 4.86 -16.48
CA LEU A 540 -4.57 3.71 -17.09
C LEU A 540 -4.80 2.43 -16.27
N VAL A 541 -4.67 2.49 -14.96
CA VAL A 541 -4.98 1.36 -14.06
C VAL A 541 -6.45 0.95 -14.18
N LEU A 542 -7.39 1.90 -14.19
CA LEU A 542 -8.82 1.57 -14.37
C LEU A 542 -9.09 0.86 -15.69
N VAL A 543 -8.47 1.28 -16.78
CA VAL A 543 -8.61 0.62 -18.10
C VAL A 543 -8.04 -0.79 -18.07
N VAL A 544 -6.84 -0.98 -17.54
CA VAL A 544 -6.21 -2.31 -17.44
C VAL A 544 -7.08 -3.26 -16.62
N VAL A 545 -7.55 -2.80 -15.47
CA VAL A 545 -8.43 -3.58 -14.60
C VAL A 545 -9.76 -3.89 -15.28
N LEU A 546 -10.38 -2.93 -15.95
CA LEU A 546 -11.62 -3.15 -16.73
C LEU A 546 -11.41 -4.24 -17.77
N LEU A 547 -10.31 -4.18 -18.54
CA LEU A 547 -10.00 -5.18 -19.57
C LEU A 547 -9.82 -6.59 -18.97
N ILE A 548 -9.10 -6.70 -17.84
CA ILE A 548 -8.91 -7.99 -17.16
C ILE A 548 -10.26 -8.55 -16.68
N LEU A 549 -11.10 -7.70 -16.04
CA LEU A 549 -12.43 -8.11 -15.61
C LEU A 549 -13.33 -8.54 -16.76
N CYS A 550 -13.32 -7.80 -17.90
CA CYS A 550 -14.06 -8.17 -19.08
C CYS A 550 -13.64 -9.54 -19.65
N LEU A 551 -12.33 -9.78 -19.69
CA LEU A 551 -11.77 -11.06 -20.16
C LEU A 551 -12.14 -12.22 -19.23
N LEU A 552 -12.01 -12.00 -17.91
CA LEU A 552 -12.27 -13.01 -16.88
C LEU A 552 -13.75 -13.37 -16.80
N LEU A 553 -14.61 -12.37 -16.70
CA LEU A 553 -16.06 -12.56 -16.53
C LEU A 553 -16.75 -12.87 -17.87
N ARG A 554 -16.06 -12.61 -19.01
CA ARG A 554 -16.65 -12.71 -20.36
C ARG A 554 -17.98 -11.96 -20.45
N ALA A 555 -18.02 -10.78 -19.86
CA ALA A 555 -19.17 -9.88 -19.78
C ALA A 555 -18.66 -8.44 -19.86
N LEU A 556 -19.55 -7.49 -20.20
CA LEU A 556 -19.22 -6.05 -20.20
C LEU A 556 -19.96 -5.31 -19.08
N VAL A 557 -21.21 -5.67 -18.79
CA VAL A 557 -22.02 -4.95 -17.80
C VAL A 557 -21.50 -5.18 -16.39
N ALA A 558 -21.16 -6.42 -16.00
CA ALA A 558 -20.61 -6.71 -14.69
C ALA A 558 -19.31 -5.92 -14.41
N PRO A 559 -18.27 -5.92 -15.27
CA PRO A 559 -17.07 -5.14 -15.08
C PRO A 559 -17.30 -3.64 -14.93
N LEU A 560 -18.17 -3.05 -15.76
CA LEU A 560 -18.51 -1.62 -15.67
C LEU A 560 -19.17 -1.27 -14.34
N LEU A 561 -20.11 -2.10 -13.85
CA LEU A 561 -20.71 -1.91 -12.54
C LEU A 561 -19.66 -2.02 -11.41
N LEU A 562 -18.77 -3.01 -11.50
CA LEU A 562 -17.71 -3.20 -10.51
C LEU A 562 -16.73 -2.02 -10.48
N ILE A 563 -16.31 -1.52 -11.63
CA ILE A 563 -15.44 -0.33 -11.70
C ILE A 563 -16.15 0.89 -11.09
N GLY A 564 -17.43 1.10 -11.44
CA GLY A 564 -18.21 2.20 -10.86
C GLY A 564 -18.32 2.12 -9.33
N THR A 565 -18.50 0.91 -8.78
CA THR A 565 -18.51 0.73 -7.32
C THR A 565 -17.17 0.93 -6.66
N VAL A 566 -16.07 0.54 -7.34
CA VAL A 566 -14.70 0.75 -6.86
C VAL A 566 -14.34 2.23 -6.83
N VAL A 567 -14.67 2.98 -7.88
CA VAL A 567 -14.44 4.44 -7.92
C VAL A 567 -15.24 5.15 -6.81
N LEU A 568 -16.48 4.75 -6.60
CA LEU A 568 -17.31 5.31 -5.54
C LEU A 568 -16.77 4.96 -4.14
N SER A 569 -16.27 3.72 -3.95
CA SER A 569 -15.64 3.26 -2.72
C SER A 569 -14.37 4.05 -2.43
N PHE A 570 -13.52 4.23 -3.43
CA PHE A 570 -12.30 5.02 -3.34
C PHE A 570 -12.59 6.48 -2.95
N ALA A 571 -13.53 7.12 -3.64
CA ALA A 571 -13.92 8.49 -3.32
C ALA A 571 -14.47 8.62 -1.88
N ALA A 572 -15.27 7.65 -1.43
CA ALA A 572 -15.78 7.62 -0.06
C ALA A 572 -14.67 7.37 0.97
N ALA A 573 -13.71 6.49 0.67
CA ALA A 573 -12.57 6.22 1.55
C ALA A 573 -11.69 7.46 1.72
N LEU A 574 -11.34 8.14 0.62
CA LEU A 574 -10.60 9.41 0.68
C LEU A 574 -11.39 10.49 1.43
N GLY A 575 -12.71 10.59 1.20
CA GLY A 575 -13.54 11.56 1.90
C GLY A 575 -13.58 11.33 3.41
N ILE A 576 -13.69 10.06 3.85
CA ILE A 576 -13.60 9.69 5.28
C ILE A 576 -12.21 10.04 5.82
N SER A 577 -11.17 9.74 5.06
CA SER A 577 -9.78 9.98 5.47
C SER A 577 -9.50 11.48 5.64
N ALA A 578 -9.89 12.31 4.69
CA ALA A 578 -9.75 13.77 4.79
C ALA A 578 -10.46 14.35 6.03
N LEU A 579 -11.68 13.85 6.32
CA LEU A 579 -12.40 14.24 7.53
C LEU A 579 -11.68 13.79 8.81
N ALA A 580 -11.14 12.57 8.82
CA ALA A 580 -10.42 12.03 9.96
C ALA A 580 -9.09 12.76 10.17
N PHE A 581 -8.34 13.04 9.13
CA PHE A 581 -7.05 13.74 9.20
C PHE A 581 -7.22 15.13 9.78
N ARG A 582 -8.23 15.85 9.31
CA ARG A 582 -8.49 17.22 9.75
C ARG A 582 -9.10 17.31 11.16
N HIS A 583 -10.00 16.41 11.56
CA HIS A 583 -10.80 16.55 12.78
C HIS A 583 -10.44 15.58 13.90
N LEU A 584 -9.74 14.47 13.59
CA LEU A 584 -9.36 13.46 14.56
C LEU A 584 -7.85 13.46 14.83
N PHE A 585 -7.04 13.59 13.75
CA PHE A 585 -5.58 13.54 13.84
C PHE A 585 -4.92 14.91 13.82
N ASP A 586 -5.67 15.97 13.45
CA ASP A 586 -5.20 17.36 13.36
C ASP A 586 -3.99 17.54 12.44
N TYR A 587 -3.99 16.80 11.30
CA TYR A 587 -2.94 16.92 10.29
C TYR A 587 -3.14 18.23 9.48
N ALA A 588 -2.03 18.91 9.16
CA ALA A 588 -2.03 20.19 8.46
C ALA A 588 -2.46 20.08 6.98
N GLY A 589 -2.19 18.95 6.35
CA GLY A 589 -2.52 18.60 4.97
C GLY A 589 -2.13 17.18 4.66
N GLU A 590 -2.27 16.75 3.42
CA GLU A 590 -1.91 15.42 2.96
C GLU A 590 -0.76 15.46 1.95
N SER A 591 0.03 14.38 1.91
CA SER A 591 1.11 14.21 0.92
C SER A 591 0.56 14.25 -0.51
N THR A 592 1.31 14.85 -1.45
CA THR A 592 0.88 14.98 -2.86
C THR A 592 0.65 13.65 -3.56
N ASP A 593 1.39 12.61 -3.19
CA ASP A 593 1.30 11.25 -3.72
C ASP A 593 0.23 10.37 -3.03
N PHE A 594 -0.34 10.85 -1.91
CA PHE A 594 -1.35 10.16 -1.12
C PHE A 594 -2.54 9.66 -1.96
N PRO A 595 -3.21 10.47 -2.83
CA PRO A 595 -4.35 9.98 -3.61
C PRO A 595 -3.97 8.85 -4.57
N LEU A 596 -2.78 8.92 -5.20
CA LEU A 596 -2.31 7.91 -6.14
C LEU A 596 -2.04 6.56 -5.45
N PHE A 597 -1.32 6.58 -4.34
CA PHE A 597 -1.00 5.34 -3.62
C PHE A 597 -2.26 4.70 -3.04
N VAL A 598 -3.13 5.47 -2.41
CA VAL A 598 -4.40 4.95 -1.90
C VAL A 598 -5.24 4.37 -3.04
N PHE A 599 -5.31 5.05 -4.20
CA PHE A 599 -6.01 4.55 -5.36
C PHE A 599 -5.45 3.21 -5.84
N VAL A 600 -4.14 3.16 -6.07
CA VAL A 600 -3.50 1.95 -6.60
C VAL A 600 -3.67 0.76 -5.67
N PHE A 601 -3.49 0.96 -4.35
CA PHE A 601 -3.67 -0.12 -3.38
C PHE A 601 -5.13 -0.54 -3.23
N LEU A 602 -6.07 0.39 -3.12
CA LEU A 602 -7.50 0.04 -3.00
C LEU A 602 -8.03 -0.63 -4.25
N VAL A 603 -7.65 -0.15 -5.44
CA VAL A 603 -8.10 -0.73 -6.71
C VAL A 603 -7.44 -2.08 -6.94
N ALA A 604 -6.11 -2.17 -6.82
CA ALA A 604 -5.39 -3.41 -7.08
C ALA A 604 -5.80 -4.54 -6.12
N LEU A 605 -5.91 -4.26 -4.82
CA LEU A 605 -6.23 -5.26 -3.79
C LEU A 605 -7.75 -5.43 -3.58
N GLY A 606 -8.54 -4.35 -3.76
CA GLY A 606 -9.99 -4.43 -3.61
C GLY A 606 -10.69 -5.22 -4.72
N ILE A 607 -10.18 -5.16 -5.94
CA ILE A 607 -10.75 -5.88 -7.09
C ILE A 607 -10.62 -7.39 -6.95
N ASP A 608 -9.58 -7.88 -6.31
CA ASP A 608 -9.35 -9.30 -6.06
C ASP A 608 -10.57 -9.98 -5.47
N TYR A 609 -11.13 -9.39 -4.48
CA TYR A 609 -12.30 -9.92 -3.83
C TYR A 609 -13.58 -9.80 -4.68
N ASN A 610 -13.68 -8.76 -5.52
CA ASN A 610 -14.77 -8.65 -6.50
C ASN A 610 -14.69 -9.76 -7.54
N ILE A 611 -13.47 -10.15 -7.96
CA ILE A 611 -13.22 -11.31 -8.82
C ILE A 611 -13.73 -12.60 -8.16
N PHE A 612 -13.40 -12.83 -6.88
CA PHE A 612 -13.82 -14.04 -6.17
C PHE A 612 -15.33 -14.12 -6.00
N LEU A 613 -15.97 -13.05 -5.57
CA LEU A 613 -17.43 -13.01 -5.42
C LEU A 613 -18.13 -13.24 -6.76
N THR A 614 -17.72 -12.49 -7.80
CA THR A 614 -18.40 -12.54 -9.10
C THR A 614 -18.16 -13.83 -9.87
N THR A 615 -16.96 -14.43 -9.77
CA THR A 615 -16.71 -15.76 -10.34
C THR A 615 -17.55 -16.83 -9.65
N ARG A 616 -17.71 -16.77 -8.33
CA ARG A 616 -18.60 -17.69 -7.59
C ARG A 616 -20.05 -17.47 -7.96
N ILE A 617 -20.52 -16.22 -8.01
CA ILE A 617 -21.88 -15.90 -8.48
C ILE A 617 -22.10 -16.46 -9.90
N ARG A 618 -21.13 -16.33 -10.80
CA ARG A 618 -21.23 -16.85 -12.17
C ARG A 618 -21.32 -18.38 -12.21
N GLU A 619 -20.54 -19.08 -11.38
CA GLU A 619 -20.61 -20.54 -11.26
C GLU A 619 -22.01 -20.99 -10.79
N GLU A 620 -22.56 -20.33 -9.76
CA GLU A 620 -23.88 -20.65 -9.22
C GLU A 620 -25.01 -20.20 -10.16
N ALA A 621 -24.84 -19.05 -10.84
CA ALA A 621 -25.80 -18.57 -11.84
C ALA A 621 -25.95 -19.55 -13.01
N ALA A 622 -24.87 -20.23 -13.41
CA ALA A 622 -24.93 -21.25 -14.44
C ALA A 622 -25.72 -22.50 -14.03
N ARG A 623 -25.88 -22.76 -12.72
CA ARG A 623 -26.58 -23.93 -12.17
C ARG A 623 -28.06 -23.65 -11.83
N GLN A 624 -28.34 -22.51 -11.22
CA GLN A 624 -29.65 -22.23 -10.61
C GLN A 624 -30.23 -20.85 -11.00
N GLY A 625 -29.60 -20.15 -11.97
CA GLY A 625 -30.01 -18.82 -12.40
C GLY A 625 -29.34 -17.70 -11.58
N THR A 626 -29.41 -16.47 -12.13
CA THR A 626 -28.60 -15.33 -11.59
C THR A 626 -29.03 -14.93 -10.18
N ARG A 627 -30.33 -14.74 -9.92
CA ARG A 627 -30.80 -14.27 -8.60
C ARG A 627 -30.51 -15.23 -7.45
N PRO A 628 -30.84 -16.53 -7.51
CA PRO A 628 -30.41 -17.49 -6.49
C PRO A 628 -28.90 -17.61 -6.40
N GLY A 629 -28.20 -17.58 -7.56
CA GLY A 629 -26.76 -17.65 -7.64
C GLY A 629 -26.05 -16.53 -6.90
N VAL A 630 -26.58 -15.29 -6.90
CA VAL A 630 -26.05 -14.16 -6.14
C VAL A 630 -26.13 -14.42 -4.63
N VAL A 631 -27.28 -14.87 -4.13
CA VAL A 631 -27.46 -15.14 -2.70
C VAL A 631 -26.57 -16.29 -2.23
N THR A 632 -26.49 -17.37 -3.01
CA THR A 632 -25.63 -18.52 -2.71
C THR A 632 -24.15 -18.15 -2.80
N GLY A 633 -23.76 -17.35 -3.81
CA GLY A 633 -22.40 -16.86 -3.97
C GLY A 633 -21.95 -16.02 -2.77
N LEU A 634 -22.78 -15.08 -2.32
CA LEU A 634 -22.49 -14.27 -1.13
C LEU A 634 -22.39 -15.15 0.14
N ALA A 635 -23.31 -16.09 0.32
CA ALA A 635 -23.31 -16.99 1.47
C ALA A 635 -22.05 -17.85 1.54
N ALA A 636 -21.55 -18.32 0.38
CA ALA A 636 -20.36 -19.16 0.28
C ALA A 636 -19.05 -18.40 0.46
N THR A 637 -18.97 -17.13 0.04
CA THR A 637 -17.71 -16.37 0.01
C THR A 637 -17.62 -15.30 1.09
N GLY A 638 -18.75 -14.83 1.61
CA GLY A 638 -18.80 -13.65 2.48
C GLY A 638 -17.93 -13.75 3.73
N ALA A 639 -17.93 -14.89 4.42
CA ALA A 639 -17.10 -15.07 5.63
C ALA A 639 -15.60 -15.05 5.33
N VAL A 640 -15.18 -15.68 4.23
CA VAL A 640 -13.76 -15.74 3.83
C VAL A 640 -13.28 -14.36 3.42
N ILE A 641 -14.08 -13.66 2.60
CA ILE A 641 -13.78 -12.31 2.12
C ILE A 641 -13.69 -11.32 3.30
N THR A 642 -14.60 -11.43 4.28
CA THR A 642 -14.58 -10.54 5.45
C THR A 642 -13.32 -10.74 6.29
N SER A 643 -12.91 -11.99 6.52
CA SER A 643 -11.68 -12.24 7.27
C SER A 643 -10.43 -11.79 6.50
N ALA A 644 -10.42 -11.96 5.20
CA ALA A 644 -9.35 -11.50 4.33
C ALA A 644 -9.25 -9.96 4.34
N GLY A 645 -10.38 -9.26 4.18
CA GLY A 645 -10.38 -7.80 4.27
C GLY A 645 -9.95 -7.27 5.64
N LEU A 646 -10.27 -7.96 6.74
CA LEU A 646 -9.76 -7.60 8.07
C LEU A 646 -8.24 -7.74 8.17
N VAL A 647 -7.68 -8.83 7.63
CA VAL A 647 -6.21 -9.02 7.62
C VAL A 647 -5.55 -7.94 6.80
N LEU A 648 -6.05 -7.67 5.59
CA LEU A 648 -5.50 -6.65 4.71
C LEU A 648 -5.57 -5.25 5.35
N ALA A 649 -6.73 -4.89 5.91
CA ALA A 649 -6.88 -3.61 6.63
C ALA A 649 -5.90 -3.50 7.79
N GLY A 650 -5.72 -4.58 8.56
CA GLY A 650 -4.76 -4.63 9.67
C GLY A 650 -3.31 -4.50 9.22
N THR A 651 -2.93 -5.14 8.11
CA THR A 651 -1.55 -5.04 7.58
C THR A 651 -1.25 -3.62 7.09
N PHE A 652 -2.20 -2.94 6.45
CA PHE A 652 -2.02 -1.54 6.08
C PHE A 652 -2.03 -0.60 7.28
N ALA A 653 -2.86 -0.88 8.30
CA ALA A 653 -2.84 -0.10 9.54
C ALA A 653 -1.48 -0.17 10.27
N ALA A 654 -0.67 -1.22 10.02
CA ALA A 654 0.69 -1.29 10.55
C ALA A 654 1.60 -0.15 10.04
N LEU A 655 1.33 0.44 8.85
CA LEU A 655 2.05 1.63 8.38
C LEU A 655 1.91 2.81 9.34
N GLY A 656 0.80 2.91 10.07
CA GLY A 656 0.59 3.94 11.08
C GLY A 656 1.46 3.79 12.35
N THR A 657 2.27 2.73 12.46
CA THR A 657 3.27 2.59 13.53
C THR A 657 4.60 3.30 13.22
N LEU A 658 4.74 3.80 12.00
CA LEU A 658 5.93 4.53 11.58
C LEU A 658 5.84 6.00 12.01
N PRO A 659 6.96 6.65 12.34
CA PRO A 659 6.99 8.02 12.82
C PRO A 659 6.82 9.08 11.71
N MET A 660 6.10 8.75 10.62
CA MET A 660 5.91 9.61 9.47
C MET A 660 4.43 9.71 9.09
N VAL A 661 3.94 10.93 8.94
CA VAL A 661 2.53 11.24 8.64
C VAL A 661 2.09 10.61 7.32
N ALA A 662 2.90 10.67 6.25
CA ALA A 662 2.55 10.09 4.95
C ALA A 662 2.24 8.58 5.01
N PHE A 663 2.98 7.80 5.82
CA PHE A 663 2.69 6.38 6.01
C PHE A 663 1.43 6.16 6.83
N ALA A 664 1.21 6.98 7.86
CA ALA A 664 0.00 6.92 8.67
C ALA A 664 -1.26 7.23 7.84
N GLU A 665 -1.17 8.22 6.95
CA GLU A 665 -2.25 8.58 6.02
C GLU A 665 -2.58 7.43 5.07
N ILE A 666 -1.58 6.88 4.38
CA ILE A 666 -1.76 5.75 3.46
C ILE A 666 -2.33 4.54 4.22
N GLY A 667 -1.73 4.22 5.38
CA GLY A 667 -2.15 3.09 6.21
C GLY A 667 -3.61 3.21 6.65
N PHE A 668 -4.02 4.36 7.16
CA PHE A 668 -5.38 4.63 7.57
C PHE A 668 -6.37 4.59 6.40
N ALA A 669 -6.07 5.31 5.31
CA ALA A 669 -6.97 5.41 4.17
C ALA A 669 -7.19 4.06 3.47
N VAL A 670 -6.12 3.28 3.29
CA VAL A 670 -6.24 1.94 2.71
C VAL A 670 -6.98 1.00 3.66
N ALA A 671 -6.68 1.03 4.97
CA ALA A 671 -7.37 0.20 5.94
C ALA A 671 -8.89 0.47 5.96
N ILE A 672 -9.30 1.74 6.07
CA ILE A 672 -10.71 2.15 6.03
C ILE A 672 -11.34 1.81 4.68
N GLY A 673 -10.64 2.07 3.57
CA GLY A 673 -11.14 1.76 2.23
C GLY A 673 -11.38 0.26 2.01
N VAL A 674 -10.48 -0.60 2.47
CA VAL A 674 -10.62 -2.06 2.42
C VAL A 674 -11.79 -2.53 3.30
N LEU A 675 -11.96 -1.97 4.49
CA LEU A 675 -13.10 -2.29 5.36
C LEU A 675 -14.43 -1.86 4.71
N LEU A 676 -14.47 -0.64 4.17
CA LEU A 676 -15.63 -0.11 3.45
C LEU A 676 -15.98 -0.99 2.25
N ASP A 677 -14.97 -1.36 1.44
CA ASP A 677 -15.15 -2.23 0.29
C ASP A 677 -15.66 -3.61 0.70
N THR A 678 -15.10 -4.20 1.74
CA THR A 678 -15.43 -5.54 2.22
C THR A 678 -16.83 -5.64 2.81
N PHE A 679 -17.19 -4.73 3.70
CA PHE A 679 -18.43 -4.81 4.46
C PHE A 679 -19.63 -4.14 3.76
N VAL A 680 -19.39 -3.02 3.06
CA VAL A 680 -20.44 -2.20 2.48
C VAL A 680 -20.54 -2.41 0.97
N VAL A 681 -19.46 -2.15 0.24
CA VAL A 681 -19.51 -2.12 -1.22
C VAL A 681 -19.81 -3.51 -1.78
N ARG A 682 -19.00 -4.47 -1.43
CA ARG A 682 -19.11 -5.84 -1.95
C ARG A 682 -20.28 -6.60 -1.38
N SER A 683 -20.40 -6.60 -0.06
CA SER A 683 -21.41 -7.42 0.62
C SER A 683 -22.82 -6.89 0.41
N VAL A 684 -22.99 -5.56 0.25
CA VAL A 684 -24.31 -4.92 0.13
C VAL A 684 -24.52 -4.33 -1.26
N LEU A 685 -23.68 -3.37 -1.70
CA LEU A 685 -23.89 -2.60 -2.93
C LEU A 685 -23.81 -3.48 -4.18
N VAL A 686 -22.70 -4.21 -4.38
CA VAL A 686 -22.51 -5.09 -5.54
C VAL A 686 -23.56 -6.20 -5.56
N THR A 687 -23.82 -6.82 -4.40
CA THR A 687 -24.84 -7.86 -4.27
C THR A 687 -26.22 -7.34 -4.67
N ALA A 688 -26.60 -6.15 -4.20
CA ALA A 688 -27.90 -5.54 -4.51
C ALA A 688 -28.01 -5.13 -6.00
N LEU A 689 -26.93 -4.58 -6.58
CA LEU A 689 -26.86 -4.25 -8.00
C LEU A 689 -27.01 -5.49 -8.89
N PHE A 690 -26.34 -6.60 -8.56
CA PHE A 690 -26.45 -7.84 -9.32
C PHE A 690 -27.84 -8.48 -9.21
N LEU A 691 -28.51 -8.34 -8.06
CA LEU A 691 -29.90 -8.79 -7.87
C LEU A 691 -30.89 -7.93 -8.65
N ASP A 692 -30.69 -6.62 -8.75
CA ASP A 692 -31.61 -5.72 -9.48
C ASP A 692 -31.44 -5.84 -10.99
N VAL A 693 -30.19 -5.77 -11.49
CA VAL A 693 -29.88 -5.91 -12.93
C VAL A 693 -30.19 -7.33 -13.43
N GLY A 694 -30.01 -8.34 -12.59
CA GLY A 694 -30.32 -9.73 -12.88
C GLY A 694 -29.49 -10.33 -14.01
N PRO A 695 -30.05 -11.18 -14.90
CA PRO A 695 -29.29 -11.86 -15.95
C PRO A 695 -28.54 -10.92 -16.91
N LYS A 696 -29.02 -9.69 -17.11
CA LYS A 696 -28.41 -8.70 -17.99
C LYS A 696 -26.99 -8.34 -17.57
N VAL A 697 -26.62 -8.58 -16.31
CA VAL A 697 -25.27 -8.35 -15.79
C VAL A 697 -24.19 -9.14 -16.58
N TRP A 698 -24.57 -10.27 -17.17
CA TRP A 698 -23.67 -11.14 -17.93
C TRP A 698 -23.60 -10.81 -19.43
N TRP A 699 -24.25 -9.75 -19.90
CA TRP A 699 -24.19 -9.40 -21.33
C TRP A 699 -22.74 -9.11 -21.77
N PRO A 700 -22.28 -9.65 -22.95
CA PRO A 700 -22.98 -10.37 -24.02
C PRO A 700 -23.01 -11.91 -23.85
N ASN A 701 -22.64 -12.48 -22.73
CA ASN A 701 -22.57 -13.92 -22.49
C ASN A 701 -23.97 -14.60 -22.61
N LYS A 702 -23.98 -15.90 -22.95
CA LYS A 702 -25.21 -16.72 -23.05
C LYS A 702 -26.04 -16.72 -21.74
N LEU A 703 -25.40 -16.54 -20.59
CA LEU A 703 -26.06 -16.43 -19.27
C LEU A 703 -27.03 -15.23 -19.18
N SER A 704 -26.84 -14.20 -20.03
CA SER A 704 -27.75 -13.05 -20.08
C SER A 704 -29.10 -13.40 -20.70
N ARG A 705 -29.21 -14.48 -21.48
CA ARG A 705 -30.41 -14.92 -22.19
C ARG A 705 -31.17 -16.05 -21.47
N SER A 706 -30.57 -16.66 -20.46
CA SER A 706 -31.22 -17.69 -19.65
C SER A 706 -32.24 -17.03 -18.73
N SER A 707 -33.42 -16.71 -19.26
CA SER A 707 -34.62 -16.60 -18.47
C SER A 707 -34.82 -17.96 -17.80
N ALA A 708 -34.75 -17.99 -16.48
CA ALA A 708 -35.07 -19.19 -15.73
C ALA A 708 -36.47 -19.67 -16.16
N SER A 709 -36.51 -20.70 -16.95
CA SER A 709 -37.63 -21.62 -16.88
C SER A 709 -37.70 -22.08 -15.43
N GLN A 710 -38.56 -21.47 -14.64
CA GLN A 710 -38.97 -22.05 -13.36
C GLN A 710 -39.25 -23.52 -13.64
N PRO A 711 -38.69 -24.47 -12.91
CA PRO A 711 -39.25 -25.80 -12.89
C PRO A 711 -40.69 -25.59 -12.41
N THR A 712 -41.64 -25.76 -13.30
CA THR A 712 -43.03 -25.88 -12.97
C THR A 712 -43.06 -26.97 -11.89
N PRO A 713 -43.63 -26.74 -10.70
CA PRO A 713 -43.84 -27.83 -9.77
C PRO A 713 -44.64 -28.89 -10.53
N PRO A 714 -44.30 -30.18 -10.40
CA PRO A 714 -45.06 -31.20 -11.07
C PRO A 714 -46.55 -30.98 -10.70
N THR A 715 -47.34 -30.58 -11.66
CA THR A 715 -48.79 -30.56 -11.58
C THR A 715 -49.16 -32.03 -11.37
N THR A 716 -49.44 -32.38 -10.13
CA THR A 716 -50.09 -33.63 -9.79
C THR A 716 -51.46 -33.53 -10.45
N ASP A 717 -51.56 -34.15 -11.59
CA ASP A 717 -52.83 -34.29 -12.35
C ASP A 717 -53.72 -35.21 -11.54
N LEU A 718 -54.54 -34.65 -10.63
CA LEU A 718 -55.48 -35.32 -9.75
C LEU A 718 -56.81 -35.66 -10.51
N SER A 719 -56.80 -35.64 -11.86
CA SER A 719 -58.01 -35.86 -12.63
C SER A 719 -58.16 -37.23 -13.30
N LYS A 720 -57.29 -38.21 -13.02
CA LYS A 720 -57.52 -39.60 -13.53
C LYS A 720 -56.98 -40.65 -12.56
N SER A 721 -57.72 -40.91 -11.50
CA SER A 721 -57.82 -42.24 -10.87
C SER A 721 -59.11 -42.34 -10.11
N SER A 722 -60.17 -42.73 -10.80
CA SER A 722 -61.35 -43.33 -10.19
C SER A 722 -60.94 -44.67 -9.55
N PRO A 723 -61.41 -44.97 -8.35
CA PRO A 723 -61.12 -46.26 -7.72
C PRO A 723 -61.94 -47.37 -8.42
N PRO A 724 -61.44 -48.60 -8.59
CA PRO A 724 -62.21 -49.69 -9.10
C PRO A 724 -63.14 -50.19 -8.01
N GLU A 725 -64.46 -50.41 -8.45
CA GLU A 725 -65.52 -51.06 -7.67
C GLU A 725 -65.15 -52.44 -7.14
N PRO A 726 -65.66 -52.85 -5.97
CA PRO A 726 -65.43 -54.19 -5.43
C PRO A 726 -66.46 -55.18 -6.00
N LYS A 727 -65.94 -56.26 -6.61
CA LYS A 727 -66.78 -57.42 -6.96
C LYS A 727 -67.10 -58.21 -5.71
N SER A 728 -68.43 -58.40 -5.49
CA SER A 728 -69.09 -59.33 -4.55
C SER A 728 -68.78 -60.79 -4.92
N SER A 729 -68.43 -61.60 -3.98
CA SER A 729 -68.76 -63.03 -3.93
C SER A 729 -68.71 -63.57 -2.50
N GLU A 730 -69.81 -64.13 -2.09
CA GLU A 730 -70.17 -64.76 -0.84
C GLU A 730 -69.49 -66.17 -0.67
N PRO A 731 -69.93 -66.95 0.36
CA PRO A 731 -69.22 -67.08 1.66
C PRO A 731 -68.82 -68.54 1.96
N GLY A 732 -68.07 -68.72 2.99
CA GLY A 732 -67.76 -70.09 3.45
C GLY A 732 -67.08 -70.12 4.86
N HIS A 733 -67.98 -70.41 5.79
CA HIS A 733 -67.88 -71.12 7.09
C HIS A 733 -66.54 -71.51 7.66
N GLN A 734 -66.22 -71.20 8.85
CA GLN A 734 -66.31 -71.94 10.15
C GLN A 734 -65.16 -71.53 11.13
N SER A 735 -65.64 -71.03 12.25
CA SER A 735 -65.41 -71.49 13.65
C SER A 735 -63.95 -71.49 14.24
N GLY A 736 -63.88 -70.84 15.39
CA GLY A 736 -62.85 -71.16 16.39
C GLY A 736 -62.33 -70.00 17.19
N SER A 737 -63.10 -69.50 18.14
CA SER A 737 -62.54 -68.84 19.33
C SER A 737 -61.89 -69.87 20.26
N PRO A 738 -61.03 -69.57 21.18
CA PRO A 738 -61.26 -68.63 22.28
C PRO A 738 -60.08 -67.76 22.79
N GLU A 739 -60.53 -66.77 23.50
CA GLU A 739 -59.84 -65.94 24.50
C GLU A 739 -59.07 -66.68 25.60
N PRO A 740 -58.61 -66.04 26.65
CA PRO A 740 -57.53 -65.03 26.83
C PRO A 740 -56.50 -65.45 27.90
N LYS A 741 -55.50 -64.63 28.19
CA LYS A 741 -54.90 -64.44 29.56
C LYS A 741 -53.77 -63.39 29.56
N SER A 742 -54.05 -62.25 30.13
CA SER A 742 -53.56 -61.73 31.43
C SER A 742 -52.05 -61.54 31.60
N SER A 743 -51.72 -60.30 31.82
CA SER A 743 -50.56 -59.78 32.54
C SER A 743 -50.16 -60.55 33.81
N PRO A 744 -48.96 -60.36 34.41
CA PRO A 744 -48.58 -59.08 35.01
C PRO A 744 -47.08 -58.72 35.02
N ALA A 745 -46.83 -57.44 35.25
CA ALA A 745 -45.83 -56.68 36.00
C ALA A 745 -44.68 -57.41 36.75
N GLY A 746 -43.57 -56.68 36.81
CA GLY A 746 -42.63 -56.78 37.91
C GLY A 746 -41.18 -56.58 37.54
N ASP A 747 -40.71 -55.46 38.05
CA ASP A 747 -39.42 -54.89 38.43
C ASP A 747 -38.59 -54.18 37.40
#